data_e5d7f7adb90ced501f045d766cc1337a
#
_entry.id   e5d7f7adb90ced501f045d766cc1337a
#
_cell.length_a   1.000
_cell.length_b   1.000
_cell.length_c   1.000
_cell.angle_alpha   90.00
_cell.angle_beta   90.00
_cell.angle_gamma   90.00
#
_symmetry.space_group_name_H-M   'P 1'
#
loop_
_entity.id
_entity.type
_entity.pdbx_description
1 polymer ?
#
loop_
_entity_poly.entity_id
_entity_poly.type
_entity_poly.pdbx_seq_one_letter_code
_entity_poly.pdbx_strand_id
1 'polypeptide(L)'
;MSVVSKSFQYGPQTVTIETGEVARQADGAVRVSMGDTVVLVTACARPTATAGRDFFPLTVNYVEKTYAAGRIPGGFFKREGRPTEKETLTSRLIDRPIRPLFPDGFYNEVQVVATVVSVDPEIDPDIASLLGASAALALSGVPFNGPIGAARVGWKDGQYLLNPTAKDLAESQLHLVVAGTENGVLMVESEAKGLPEDVMLGSVVFGHQQMQTAIRAIRELVAEAGKPRWNWQPAAENAELSSAVALHAQAALSQAYTITEKQQRHARISEVKAQTVTTLTGGEAPKWTSEQIDGELFKLESNIVRQRILNGEPRIDGRDTKTVRPITVKVGVLPRTHGSALFTRGETQALVVTTLGTTRDAQIIDGLEGERREPFMLHYNFPPFSVGETGMMGSPKRREIGHGNLARRGVNAMMPDMTTFPYVIRIVSEILESNGSSSMASVCGSSLSLMDAGVPIKAPVAGVAMGLVLEGNRYKVLTDILGDEDHLGDMDFKVAGTKDGVTALQMDIKVEGVTPEIMKVALEQAREGRLHILGEMNKVIREPRATMSEWAPSILTLKIDPEKIRDVIGKGGAVIRQITEETGTTIDIESDGTVKIASVSGAAGREAQRRIELITADVEVGRVYEGKVARLMDFGAFVTILPGRDGLVHISQISNERVERVSDKLKEGDVIRVKVLEVDRQGRIRLSMRDVDAA
;
A
#
# COMPACT_ATOMS: atom_id res chain seq x y z
N MET A 1 -37.55 -19.98 9.24
CA MET A 1 -37.65 -18.51 9.00
C MET A 1 -37.90 -18.34 7.51
N SER A 2 -38.74 -17.40 7.11
CA SER A 2 -38.92 -17.04 5.69
C SER A 2 -37.70 -16.26 5.22
N VAL A 3 -37.33 -16.43 3.97
CA VAL A 3 -36.30 -15.60 3.33
C VAL A 3 -36.86 -14.19 3.17
N VAL A 4 -36.09 -13.19 3.61
CA VAL A 4 -36.42 -11.78 3.45
C VAL A 4 -35.29 -11.13 2.64
N SER A 5 -35.64 -10.35 1.64
CA SER A 5 -34.67 -9.67 0.76
C SER A 5 -35.07 -8.25 0.45
N LYS A 6 -34.06 -7.39 0.26
CA LYS A 6 -34.21 -6.01 -0.23
C LYS A 6 -33.26 -5.81 -1.40
N SER A 7 -33.79 -5.20 -2.47
CA SER A 7 -32.99 -4.88 -3.67
C SER A 7 -33.11 -3.40 -4.00
N PHE A 8 -32.02 -2.81 -4.44
CA PHE A 8 -31.96 -1.39 -4.83
C PHE A 8 -30.85 -1.16 -5.87
N GLN A 9 -31.05 -0.13 -6.69
CA GLN A 9 -30.02 0.29 -7.64
C GLN A 9 -28.93 1.08 -6.92
N TYR A 10 -27.66 0.76 -7.21
CA TYR A 10 -26.52 1.36 -6.53
C TYR A 10 -25.33 1.64 -7.47
N GLY A 11 -25.39 2.77 -8.15
CA GLY A 11 -24.55 3.05 -9.30
C GLY A 11 -24.97 2.19 -10.50
N PRO A 12 -24.05 1.59 -11.24
CA PRO A 12 -24.38 0.75 -12.39
C PRO A 12 -24.96 -0.61 -11.98
N GLN A 13 -24.87 -1.00 -10.70
CA GLN A 13 -25.23 -2.34 -10.22
C GLN A 13 -26.54 -2.34 -9.42
N THR A 14 -27.25 -3.46 -9.46
CA THR A 14 -28.30 -3.78 -8.49
C THR A 14 -27.68 -4.50 -7.30
N VAL A 15 -27.94 -4.02 -6.11
CA VAL A 15 -27.56 -4.69 -4.86
C VAL A 15 -28.76 -5.37 -4.24
N THR A 16 -28.59 -6.64 -3.85
CA THR A 16 -29.60 -7.41 -3.12
C THR A 16 -29.01 -7.91 -1.81
N ILE A 17 -29.67 -7.60 -0.69
CA ILE A 17 -29.33 -8.08 0.65
C ILE A 17 -30.41 -9.04 1.11
N GLU A 18 -30.02 -10.26 1.48
CA GLU A 18 -30.93 -11.35 1.77
C GLU A 18 -30.55 -12.05 3.07
N THR A 19 -31.54 -12.40 3.88
CA THR A 19 -31.38 -13.10 5.18
C THR A 19 -32.38 -14.22 5.33
N GLY A 20 -32.10 -15.14 6.29
CA GLY A 20 -33.02 -16.20 6.73
C GLY A 20 -32.75 -17.58 6.13
N GLU A 21 -31.98 -17.69 5.04
CA GLU A 21 -31.67 -18.96 4.37
C GLU A 21 -30.37 -19.60 4.86
N VAL A 22 -29.29 -18.81 4.94
CA VAL A 22 -27.92 -19.30 5.17
C VAL A 22 -27.40 -18.94 6.53
N ALA A 23 -26.43 -19.72 7.05
CA ALA A 23 -25.71 -19.48 8.30
C ALA A 23 -26.62 -19.20 9.52
N ARG A 24 -27.72 -19.93 9.65
CA ARG A 24 -28.81 -19.68 10.62
C ARG A 24 -28.44 -19.83 12.09
N GLN A 25 -27.24 -20.31 12.42
CA GLN A 25 -26.72 -20.36 13.81
C GLN A 25 -26.02 -19.06 14.22
N ALA A 26 -25.62 -18.20 13.27
CA ALA A 26 -25.08 -16.90 13.58
C ALA A 26 -26.16 -15.98 14.19
N ASP A 27 -25.72 -14.98 14.98
CA ASP A 27 -26.64 -13.98 15.53
C ASP A 27 -27.25 -13.13 14.42
N GLY A 28 -26.45 -12.73 13.42
CA GLY A 28 -26.90 -12.14 12.17
C GLY A 28 -26.17 -12.76 10.99
N ALA A 29 -26.90 -13.00 9.88
CA ALA A 29 -26.32 -13.54 8.66
C ALA A 29 -27.03 -12.98 7.45
N VAL A 30 -26.26 -12.55 6.44
CA VAL A 30 -26.77 -12.06 5.17
C VAL A 30 -25.96 -12.58 4.01
N ARG A 31 -26.62 -12.70 2.85
CA ARG A 31 -25.99 -12.83 1.54
C ARG A 31 -26.19 -11.51 0.81
N VAL A 32 -25.09 -10.89 0.39
CA VAL A 32 -25.14 -9.65 -0.39
C VAL A 32 -24.66 -9.94 -1.78
N SER A 33 -25.50 -9.62 -2.76
CA SER A 33 -25.17 -9.72 -4.19
C SER A 33 -25.07 -8.33 -4.80
N MET A 34 -24.02 -8.07 -5.55
CA MET A 34 -23.82 -6.87 -6.33
C MET A 34 -23.36 -7.29 -7.72
N GLY A 35 -24.28 -7.31 -8.69
CA GLY A 35 -24.10 -8.09 -9.91
C GLY A 35 -23.84 -9.57 -9.58
N ASP A 36 -22.84 -10.19 -10.21
CA ASP A 36 -22.46 -11.58 -9.95
C ASP A 36 -21.45 -11.72 -8.78
N THR A 37 -21.02 -10.60 -8.16
CA THR A 37 -20.24 -10.64 -6.92
C THR A 37 -21.16 -10.91 -5.74
N VAL A 38 -20.89 -11.99 -5.00
CA VAL A 38 -21.68 -12.42 -3.85
C VAL A 38 -20.79 -12.62 -2.63
N VAL A 39 -21.20 -12.01 -1.52
CA VAL A 39 -20.52 -12.11 -0.22
C VAL A 39 -21.49 -12.65 0.82
N LEU A 40 -21.09 -13.70 1.53
CA LEU A 40 -21.75 -14.19 2.74
C LEU A 40 -21.15 -13.49 3.95
N VAL A 41 -21.96 -12.78 4.74
CA VAL A 41 -21.50 -12.10 5.94
C VAL A 41 -22.27 -12.57 7.17
N THR A 42 -21.51 -12.90 8.21
CA THR A 42 -22.04 -13.34 9.51
C THR A 42 -21.54 -12.46 10.64
N ALA A 43 -22.37 -12.23 11.64
CA ALA A 43 -22.01 -11.59 12.89
C ALA A 43 -22.41 -12.51 14.06
N CYS A 44 -21.47 -12.74 14.98
CA CYS A 44 -21.68 -13.47 16.22
C CYS A 44 -21.13 -12.67 17.39
N ALA A 45 -21.82 -12.73 18.53
CA ALA A 45 -21.37 -12.06 19.74
C ALA A 45 -21.54 -12.95 20.97
N ARG A 46 -20.62 -12.86 21.94
CA ARG A 46 -20.77 -13.54 23.23
C ARG A 46 -21.77 -12.78 24.11
N PRO A 47 -22.71 -13.46 24.76
CA PRO A 47 -23.71 -12.80 25.61
C PRO A 47 -23.10 -12.10 26.82
N THR A 48 -21.91 -12.52 27.29
CA THR A 48 -21.21 -11.98 28.44
C THR A 48 -19.80 -11.57 28.12
N ALA A 49 -19.34 -10.46 28.68
CA ALA A 49 -17.97 -10.03 28.60
C ALA A 49 -17.04 -10.95 29.40
N THR A 50 -15.79 -11.09 28.98
CA THR A 50 -14.74 -11.75 29.76
C THR A 50 -14.33 -10.83 30.90
N ALA A 51 -14.29 -11.36 32.14
CA ALA A 51 -13.87 -10.60 33.31
C ALA A 51 -12.47 -9.98 33.14
N GLY A 52 -12.30 -8.74 33.60
CA GLY A 52 -11.02 -8.02 33.55
C GLY A 52 -10.66 -7.45 32.19
N ARG A 53 -11.58 -7.40 31.22
CA ARG A 53 -11.38 -6.68 29.93
C ARG A 53 -11.80 -5.23 30.06
N ASP A 54 -10.93 -4.37 29.55
CA ASP A 54 -11.07 -2.92 29.50
C ASP A 54 -11.18 -2.34 28.08
N PHE A 55 -11.28 -3.22 27.07
CA PHE A 55 -11.40 -2.83 25.65
C PHE A 55 -12.46 -3.67 24.93
N PHE A 56 -12.97 -3.13 23.84
CA PHE A 56 -13.94 -3.80 22.96
C PHE A 56 -13.26 -4.82 22.03
N PRO A 57 -13.46 -6.12 22.21
CA PRO A 57 -12.81 -7.17 21.42
C PRO A 57 -13.61 -7.48 20.13
N LEU A 58 -13.60 -6.56 19.19
CA LEU A 58 -14.14 -6.78 17.86
C LEU A 58 -13.09 -7.43 16.96
N THR A 59 -13.46 -8.53 16.31
CA THR A 59 -12.66 -9.20 15.29
C THR A 59 -13.41 -9.20 13.98
N VAL A 60 -12.82 -8.63 12.94
CA VAL A 60 -13.34 -8.66 11.57
C VAL A 60 -12.41 -9.50 10.71
N ASN A 61 -12.99 -10.46 9.99
CA ASN A 61 -12.31 -11.29 9.01
C ASN A 61 -13.00 -11.15 7.65
N TYR A 62 -12.26 -10.65 6.66
CA TYR A 62 -12.64 -10.72 5.25
C TYR A 62 -11.82 -11.83 4.62
N VAL A 63 -12.49 -12.71 3.88
CA VAL A 63 -11.89 -13.94 3.34
C VAL A 63 -12.27 -14.08 1.88
N GLU A 64 -11.27 -14.22 1.01
CA GLU A 64 -11.45 -14.51 -0.41
C GLU A 64 -11.30 -16.00 -0.67
N LYS A 65 -12.28 -16.59 -1.33
CA LYS A 65 -12.26 -18.00 -1.73
C LYS A 65 -11.94 -18.10 -3.22
N THR A 66 -10.88 -18.80 -3.57
CA THR A 66 -10.43 -18.93 -4.95
C THR A 66 -11.49 -19.55 -5.87
N TYR A 67 -12.35 -20.41 -5.31
CA TYR A 67 -13.50 -20.97 -6.04
C TYR A 67 -14.53 -19.89 -6.45
N ALA A 68 -14.57 -18.74 -5.76
CA ALA A 68 -15.44 -17.63 -6.15
C ALA A 68 -15.13 -17.10 -7.56
N ALA A 69 -13.87 -17.23 -7.99
CA ALA A 69 -13.40 -16.92 -9.34
C ALA A 69 -13.33 -18.18 -10.26
N GLY A 70 -13.93 -19.30 -9.86
CA GLY A 70 -13.88 -20.56 -10.62
C GLY A 70 -12.49 -21.20 -10.68
N ARG A 71 -11.61 -20.92 -9.72
CA ARG A 71 -10.20 -21.34 -9.74
C ARG A 71 -9.83 -22.22 -8.55
N ILE A 72 -8.76 -23.00 -8.71
CA ILE A 72 -8.11 -23.76 -7.64
C ILE A 72 -6.94 -22.93 -7.13
N PRO A 73 -6.72 -22.81 -5.80
CA PRO A 73 -5.60 -22.07 -5.24
C PRO A 73 -4.26 -22.50 -5.82
N GLY A 74 -3.36 -21.55 -6.02
CA GLY A 74 -1.96 -21.79 -6.37
C GLY A 74 -1.19 -22.52 -5.26
N GLY A 75 0.11 -22.65 -5.43
CA GLY A 75 0.99 -23.29 -4.46
C GLY A 75 0.84 -24.82 -4.34
N PHE A 76 1.58 -25.41 -3.42
CA PHE A 76 1.65 -26.87 -3.25
C PHE A 76 0.40 -27.46 -2.59
N PHE A 77 -0.13 -26.82 -1.55
CA PHE A 77 -1.24 -27.38 -0.75
C PHE A 77 -2.60 -27.23 -1.41
N LYS A 78 -2.73 -26.46 -2.48
CA LYS A 78 -4.00 -26.20 -3.18
C LYS A 78 -5.13 -25.75 -2.25
N ARG A 79 -4.79 -24.95 -1.25
CA ARG A 79 -5.69 -24.43 -0.21
C ARG A 79 -5.28 -23.02 0.17
N GLU A 80 -6.24 -22.15 0.43
CA GLU A 80 -6.02 -20.82 1.01
C GLU A 80 -5.34 -20.97 2.39
N GLY A 81 -4.33 -20.14 2.63
CA GLY A 81 -3.51 -20.20 3.84
C GLY A 81 -3.70 -18.98 4.73
N ARG A 82 -2.59 -18.23 4.94
CA ARG A 82 -2.61 -16.99 5.72
C ARG A 82 -3.36 -15.90 4.96
N PRO A 83 -4.03 -14.97 5.68
CA PRO A 83 -4.67 -13.83 5.03
C PRO A 83 -3.69 -13.06 4.15
N THR A 84 -4.13 -12.71 2.96
CA THR A 84 -3.40 -11.84 2.03
C THR A 84 -3.38 -10.39 2.55
N GLU A 85 -2.55 -9.56 1.93
CA GLU A 85 -2.55 -8.12 2.23
C GLU A 85 -3.93 -7.50 1.93
N LYS A 86 -4.55 -7.84 0.79
CA LYS A 86 -5.91 -7.39 0.43
C LYS A 86 -6.93 -7.82 1.49
N GLU A 87 -6.93 -9.08 1.91
CA GLU A 87 -7.85 -9.55 2.96
C GLU A 87 -7.64 -8.82 4.29
N THR A 88 -6.40 -8.53 4.65
CA THR A 88 -6.07 -7.77 5.84
C THR A 88 -6.55 -6.32 5.76
N LEU A 89 -6.35 -5.67 4.62
CA LEU A 89 -6.76 -4.28 4.38
C LEU A 89 -8.28 -4.14 4.33
N THR A 90 -8.98 -5.06 3.66
CA THR A 90 -10.45 -5.06 3.61
C THR A 90 -11.06 -5.37 4.97
N SER A 91 -10.44 -6.28 5.77
CA SER A 91 -10.86 -6.49 7.16
C SER A 91 -10.79 -5.20 7.98
N ARG A 92 -9.75 -4.39 7.80
CA ARG A 92 -9.60 -3.08 8.45
C ARG A 92 -10.59 -2.05 7.91
N LEU A 93 -10.86 -2.08 6.61
CA LEU A 93 -11.84 -1.21 5.96
C LEU A 93 -13.25 -1.41 6.55
N ILE A 94 -13.61 -2.65 6.89
CA ILE A 94 -14.88 -3.00 7.53
C ILE A 94 -14.87 -2.65 9.03
N ASP A 95 -13.78 -2.98 9.75
CA ASP A 95 -13.66 -2.77 11.21
C ASP A 95 -13.82 -1.28 11.59
N ARG A 96 -13.16 -0.39 10.86
CA ARG A 96 -13.04 1.03 11.22
C ARG A 96 -14.37 1.77 11.35
N PRO A 97 -15.33 1.68 10.40
CA PRO A 97 -16.60 2.39 10.51
C PRO A 97 -17.61 1.72 11.44
N ILE A 98 -17.49 0.43 11.74
CA ILE A 98 -18.44 -0.27 12.63
C ILE A 98 -18.05 -0.20 14.10
N ARG A 99 -16.75 -0.16 14.40
CA ARG A 99 -16.22 -0.16 15.77
C ARG A 99 -16.75 1.00 16.63
N PRO A 100 -16.74 2.26 16.18
CA PRO A 100 -17.21 3.39 16.98
C PRO A 100 -18.73 3.38 17.24
N LEU A 101 -19.48 2.50 16.58
CA LEU A 101 -20.95 2.41 16.74
C LEU A 101 -21.38 1.44 17.84
N PHE A 102 -20.44 0.80 18.51
CA PHE A 102 -20.74 0.05 19.74
C PHE A 102 -20.65 1.03 20.93
N PRO A 103 -21.58 0.90 21.90
CA PRO A 103 -21.58 1.82 23.04
C PRO A 103 -20.38 1.64 23.94
N ASP A 104 -19.95 2.70 24.59
CA ASP A 104 -18.88 2.68 25.56
C ASP A 104 -19.18 1.69 26.69
N GLY A 105 -18.16 0.92 27.12
CA GLY A 105 -18.31 -0.13 28.11
C GLY A 105 -18.87 -1.46 27.58
N PHE A 106 -19.17 -1.57 26.29
CA PHE A 106 -19.53 -2.84 25.68
C PHE A 106 -18.27 -3.66 25.36
N TYR A 107 -17.94 -4.58 26.26
CA TYR A 107 -16.71 -5.41 26.15
C TYR A 107 -16.98 -6.86 25.81
N ASN A 108 -18.17 -7.19 25.33
CA ASN A 108 -18.51 -8.50 24.82
C ASN A 108 -17.76 -8.76 23.51
N GLU A 109 -17.26 -9.98 23.35
CA GLU A 109 -16.55 -10.37 22.13
C GLU A 109 -17.52 -10.42 20.93
N VAL A 110 -17.17 -9.73 19.86
CA VAL A 110 -17.93 -9.72 18.60
C VAL A 110 -17.02 -10.14 17.45
N GLN A 111 -17.51 -11.04 16.61
CA GLN A 111 -16.83 -11.46 15.39
C GLN A 111 -17.73 -11.25 14.18
N VAL A 112 -17.17 -10.57 13.17
CA VAL A 112 -17.77 -10.43 11.84
C VAL A 112 -16.90 -11.17 10.83
N VAL A 113 -17.52 -12.03 10.02
CA VAL A 113 -16.83 -12.76 8.95
C VAL A 113 -17.53 -12.49 7.64
N ALA A 114 -16.82 -11.89 6.69
CA ALA A 114 -17.25 -11.65 5.33
C ALA A 114 -16.50 -12.60 4.39
N THR A 115 -17.20 -13.50 3.73
CA THR A 115 -16.62 -14.49 2.82
C THR A 115 -17.11 -14.26 1.39
N VAL A 116 -16.18 -13.99 0.48
CA VAL A 116 -16.48 -13.87 -0.96
C VAL A 116 -16.72 -15.26 -1.52
N VAL A 117 -17.92 -15.51 -2.03
CA VAL A 117 -18.37 -16.84 -2.52
C VAL A 117 -18.63 -16.87 -4.02
N SER A 118 -18.73 -15.70 -4.65
CA SER A 118 -18.74 -15.50 -6.10
C SER A 118 -18.15 -14.13 -6.42
N VAL A 119 -17.43 -13.97 -7.51
CA VAL A 119 -16.83 -12.70 -7.92
C VAL A 119 -17.00 -12.44 -9.42
N ASP A 120 -17.53 -11.28 -9.72
CA ASP A 120 -17.44 -10.65 -11.04
C ASP A 120 -16.13 -9.84 -11.06
N PRO A 121 -15.20 -10.07 -11.99
CA PRO A 121 -13.94 -9.34 -12.08
C PRO A 121 -14.08 -7.80 -12.20
N GLU A 122 -15.24 -7.34 -12.66
CA GLU A 122 -15.54 -5.91 -12.78
C GLU A 122 -16.06 -5.27 -11.47
N ILE A 123 -16.35 -6.07 -10.42
CA ILE A 123 -16.98 -5.60 -9.19
C ILE A 123 -16.18 -6.07 -7.97
N ASP A 124 -15.45 -5.14 -7.35
CA ASP A 124 -14.71 -5.42 -6.10
C ASP A 124 -15.70 -5.76 -4.96
N PRO A 125 -15.46 -6.86 -4.21
CA PRO A 125 -16.37 -7.31 -3.15
C PRO A 125 -16.39 -6.43 -1.89
N ASP A 126 -15.56 -5.41 -1.76
CA ASP A 126 -15.40 -4.63 -0.52
C ASP A 126 -16.66 -3.87 -0.12
N ILE A 127 -17.35 -3.22 -1.07
CA ILE A 127 -18.61 -2.49 -0.77
C ILE A 127 -19.71 -3.47 -0.36
N ALA A 128 -19.86 -4.59 -1.07
CA ALA A 128 -20.80 -5.64 -0.68
C ALA A 128 -20.51 -6.19 0.72
N SER A 129 -19.22 -6.32 1.08
CA SER A 129 -18.77 -6.78 2.40
C SER A 129 -19.06 -5.77 3.51
N LEU A 130 -18.87 -4.48 3.26
CA LEU A 130 -19.22 -3.39 4.18
C LEU A 130 -20.73 -3.34 4.46
N LEU A 131 -21.54 -3.40 3.40
CA LEU A 131 -23.01 -3.42 3.52
C LEU A 131 -23.49 -4.68 4.24
N GLY A 132 -22.86 -5.82 3.94
CA GLY A 132 -23.16 -7.09 4.60
C GLY A 132 -22.81 -7.09 6.08
N ALA A 133 -21.66 -6.53 6.48
CA ALA A 133 -21.26 -6.39 7.87
C ALA A 133 -22.25 -5.51 8.65
N SER A 134 -22.65 -4.38 8.05
CA SER A 134 -23.66 -3.49 8.60
C SER A 134 -25.02 -4.20 8.79
N ALA A 135 -25.49 -4.90 7.77
CA ALA A 135 -26.77 -5.61 7.83
C ALA A 135 -26.76 -6.77 8.82
N ALA A 136 -25.69 -7.59 8.84
CA ALA A 136 -25.56 -8.72 9.76
C ALA A 136 -25.54 -8.25 11.23
N LEU A 137 -24.79 -7.19 11.55
CA LEU A 137 -24.78 -6.60 12.89
C LEU A 137 -26.14 -6.01 13.26
N ALA A 138 -26.79 -5.26 12.37
CA ALA A 138 -28.08 -4.65 12.64
C ALA A 138 -29.19 -5.70 12.85
N LEU A 139 -29.11 -6.84 12.16
CA LEU A 139 -30.05 -7.98 12.32
C LEU A 139 -29.81 -8.79 13.60
N SER A 140 -28.58 -8.79 14.14
CA SER A 140 -28.17 -9.69 15.22
C SER A 140 -28.78 -9.39 16.59
N GLY A 141 -29.26 -8.17 16.80
CA GLY A 141 -29.76 -7.69 18.07
C GLY A 141 -28.70 -7.19 19.06
N VAL A 142 -27.41 -7.30 18.75
CA VAL A 142 -26.34 -6.70 19.56
C VAL A 142 -26.51 -5.17 19.66
N PRO A 143 -25.96 -4.51 20.72
CA PRO A 143 -26.10 -3.06 20.87
C PRO A 143 -25.22 -2.29 19.87
N PHE A 144 -25.55 -2.39 18.60
CA PHE A 144 -24.92 -1.72 17.48
C PHE A 144 -25.77 -0.53 17.04
N ASN A 145 -25.18 0.67 17.02
CA ASN A 145 -25.85 1.94 16.72
C ASN A 145 -25.80 2.29 15.20
N GLY A 146 -25.70 1.26 14.35
CA GLY A 146 -25.87 1.39 12.91
C GLY A 146 -27.35 1.38 12.49
N PRO A 147 -27.63 1.13 11.21
CA PRO A 147 -26.67 0.64 10.19
C PRO A 147 -25.75 1.72 9.63
N ILE A 148 -24.67 1.26 8.98
CA ILE A 148 -23.87 2.09 8.09
C ILE A 148 -24.19 1.78 6.63
N GLY A 149 -23.97 2.77 5.76
CA GLY A 149 -23.79 2.60 4.34
C GLY A 149 -22.30 2.69 3.98
N ALA A 150 -21.97 2.29 2.76
CA ALA A 150 -20.65 2.47 2.19
C ALA A 150 -20.76 2.65 0.66
N ALA A 151 -19.88 3.45 0.09
CA ALA A 151 -19.82 3.71 -1.34
C ALA A 151 -18.37 3.82 -1.82
N ARG A 152 -18.11 3.31 -3.02
CA ARG A 152 -16.89 3.62 -3.77
C ARG A 152 -17.17 4.82 -4.67
N VAL A 153 -16.27 5.79 -4.66
CA VAL A 153 -16.38 7.00 -5.49
C VAL A 153 -15.16 7.10 -6.40
N GLY A 154 -15.42 7.21 -7.70
CA GLY A 154 -14.42 7.58 -8.71
C GLY A 154 -14.55 9.04 -9.12
N TRP A 155 -13.55 9.56 -9.82
CA TRP A 155 -13.55 10.86 -10.46
C TRP A 155 -13.00 10.78 -11.88
N LYS A 156 -13.84 11.08 -12.86
CA LYS A 156 -13.49 11.04 -14.27
C LYS A 156 -14.22 12.14 -15.04
N ASP A 157 -13.51 12.84 -15.90
CA ASP A 157 -14.08 13.89 -16.78
C ASP A 157 -14.93 14.94 -16.04
N GLY A 158 -14.50 15.33 -14.84
CA GLY A 158 -15.20 16.32 -14.01
C GLY A 158 -16.46 15.79 -13.31
N GLN A 159 -16.66 14.48 -13.23
CA GLN A 159 -17.85 13.87 -12.63
C GLN A 159 -17.48 12.82 -11.59
N TYR A 160 -18.27 12.74 -10.52
CA TYR A 160 -18.21 11.66 -9.55
C TYR A 160 -18.92 10.42 -10.08
N LEU A 161 -18.27 9.25 -9.91
CA LEU A 161 -18.83 7.95 -10.28
C LEU A 161 -19.17 7.18 -9.01
N LEU A 162 -20.39 6.65 -8.92
CA LEU A 162 -20.81 5.79 -7.82
C LEU A 162 -20.53 4.32 -8.17
N ASN A 163 -19.76 3.63 -7.31
CA ASN A 163 -19.42 2.22 -7.45
C ASN A 163 -18.99 1.85 -8.88
N PRO A 164 -18.00 2.59 -9.43
CA PRO A 164 -17.53 2.34 -10.79
C PRO A 164 -16.98 0.92 -10.93
N THR A 165 -17.06 0.37 -12.14
CA THR A 165 -16.46 -0.93 -12.49
C THR A 165 -14.95 -0.87 -12.42
N ALA A 166 -14.27 -2.03 -12.42
CA ALA A 166 -12.80 -2.09 -12.45
C ALA A 166 -12.24 -1.34 -13.67
N LYS A 167 -12.90 -1.43 -14.82
CA LYS A 167 -12.56 -0.70 -16.04
C LYS A 167 -12.67 0.81 -15.87
N ASP A 168 -13.75 1.29 -15.28
CA ASP A 168 -13.95 2.74 -15.03
C ASP A 168 -12.93 3.26 -14.01
N LEU A 169 -12.60 2.45 -12.98
CA LEU A 169 -11.58 2.80 -11.99
C LEU A 169 -10.19 2.92 -12.59
N ALA A 170 -9.82 2.09 -13.55
CA ALA A 170 -8.51 2.17 -14.22
C ALA A 170 -8.30 3.54 -14.91
N GLU A 171 -9.38 4.14 -15.41
CA GLU A 171 -9.37 5.46 -16.04
C GLU A 171 -9.64 6.61 -15.05
N SER A 172 -10.06 6.30 -13.82
CA SER A 172 -10.36 7.27 -12.79
C SER A 172 -9.11 7.94 -12.21
N GLN A 173 -9.26 9.20 -11.80
CA GLN A 173 -8.24 9.93 -11.05
C GLN A 173 -8.42 9.79 -9.53
N LEU A 174 -9.48 9.12 -9.09
CA LEU A 174 -9.81 8.91 -7.69
C LEU A 174 -10.28 7.48 -7.45
N HIS A 175 -9.74 6.86 -6.41
CA HIS A 175 -10.26 5.64 -5.78
C HIS A 175 -10.56 5.98 -4.33
N LEU A 176 -11.83 6.21 -4.00
CA LEU A 176 -12.24 6.59 -2.65
C LEU A 176 -13.31 5.62 -2.15
N VAL A 177 -13.16 5.14 -0.92
CA VAL A 177 -14.22 4.44 -0.18
C VAL A 177 -14.62 5.32 0.99
N VAL A 178 -15.92 5.55 1.12
CA VAL A 178 -16.53 6.27 2.23
C VAL A 178 -17.58 5.40 2.88
N ALA A 179 -17.62 5.40 4.22
CA ALA A 179 -18.64 4.72 5.00
C ALA A 179 -19.12 5.61 6.14
N GLY A 180 -20.39 5.47 6.51
CA GLY A 180 -20.99 6.28 7.57
C GLY A 180 -22.42 5.89 7.88
N THR A 181 -22.98 6.58 8.86
CA THR A 181 -24.40 6.48 9.24
C THR A 181 -25.25 7.43 8.41
N GLU A 182 -26.54 7.47 8.68
CA GLU A 182 -27.43 8.48 8.12
C GLU A 182 -26.97 9.91 8.44
N ASN A 183 -26.42 10.10 9.65
CA ASN A 183 -26.11 11.42 10.19
C ASN A 183 -24.73 11.93 9.82
N GLY A 184 -23.78 11.05 9.47
CA GLY A 184 -22.41 11.50 9.18
C GLY A 184 -21.48 10.42 8.67
N VAL A 185 -20.37 10.90 8.14
CA VAL A 185 -19.26 10.07 7.69
C VAL A 185 -18.48 9.57 8.90
N LEU A 186 -18.07 8.31 8.88
CA LEU A 186 -17.25 7.68 9.92
C LEU A 186 -15.86 7.26 9.40
N MET A 187 -15.76 6.91 8.13
CA MET A 187 -14.51 6.44 7.55
C MET A 187 -14.37 6.89 6.11
N VAL A 188 -13.18 7.35 5.76
CA VAL A 188 -12.77 7.60 4.37
C VAL A 188 -11.41 6.99 4.14
N GLU A 189 -11.23 6.39 2.98
CA GLU A 189 -9.95 5.88 2.53
C GLU A 189 -9.80 6.11 1.02
N SER A 190 -8.71 6.77 0.59
CA SER A 190 -8.56 7.11 -0.81
C SER A 190 -7.13 7.03 -1.33
N GLU A 191 -7.04 6.87 -2.65
CA GLU A 191 -5.89 7.15 -3.51
C GLU A 191 -6.33 8.11 -4.61
N ALA A 192 -5.55 9.16 -4.87
CA ALA A 192 -5.88 10.19 -5.85
C ALA A 192 -4.65 10.59 -6.68
N LYS A 193 -4.88 11.03 -7.90
CA LYS A 193 -3.81 11.45 -8.83
C LYS A 193 -3.55 12.96 -8.76
N GLY A 194 -3.38 13.51 -7.54
CA GLY A 194 -3.11 14.93 -7.32
C GLY A 194 -4.36 15.82 -7.45
N LEU A 195 -5.48 15.39 -6.88
CA LEU A 195 -6.74 16.13 -6.96
C LEU A 195 -6.81 17.29 -5.96
N PRO A 196 -7.48 18.38 -6.32
CA PRO A 196 -7.73 19.51 -5.41
C PRO A 196 -8.56 19.11 -4.19
N GLU A 197 -8.42 19.84 -3.09
CA GLU A 197 -9.10 19.58 -1.84
C GLU A 197 -10.65 19.67 -1.94
N ASP A 198 -11.16 20.54 -2.78
CA ASP A 198 -12.62 20.70 -3.01
C ASP A 198 -13.20 19.47 -3.75
N VAL A 199 -12.48 18.90 -4.72
CA VAL A 199 -12.87 17.66 -5.38
C VAL A 199 -12.85 16.49 -4.39
N MET A 200 -11.84 16.42 -3.52
CA MET A 200 -11.77 15.39 -2.48
C MET A 200 -12.94 15.50 -1.48
N LEU A 201 -13.24 16.70 -1.00
CA LEU A 201 -14.39 16.94 -0.13
C LEU A 201 -15.71 16.60 -0.82
N GLY A 202 -15.88 17.06 -2.05
CA GLY A 202 -17.09 16.78 -2.84
C GLY A 202 -17.30 15.27 -3.05
N SER A 203 -16.24 14.48 -3.23
CA SER A 203 -16.33 13.02 -3.35
C SER A 203 -16.83 12.34 -2.08
N VAL A 204 -16.40 12.82 -0.91
CA VAL A 204 -16.88 12.33 0.39
C VAL A 204 -18.37 12.65 0.58
N VAL A 205 -18.76 13.89 0.29
CA VAL A 205 -20.16 14.33 0.39
C VAL A 205 -21.05 13.55 -0.58
N PHE A 206 -20.61 13.41 -1.85
CA PHE A 206 -21.32 12.61 -2.85
C PHE A 206 -21.53 11.17 -2.38
N GLY A 207 -20.48 10.49 -1.95
CA GLY A 207 -20.57 9.11 -1.48
C GLY A 207 -21.50 8.96 -0.27
N HIS A 208 -21.44 9.90 0.69
CA HIS A 208 -22.33 9.91 1.85
C HIS A 208 -23.81 10.09 1.45
N GLN A 209 -24.10 10.97 0.50
CA GLN A 209 -25.45 11.14 -0.02
C GLN A 209 -25.96 9.88 -0.73
N GLN A 210 -25.14 9.25 -1.54
CA GLN A 210 -25.52 8.04 -2.30
C GLN A 210 -25.74 6.83 -1.39
N MET A 211 -24.95 6.66 -0.32
CA MET A 211 -25.08 5.51 0.59
C MET A 211 -26.37 5.49 1.41
N GLN A 212 -27.12 6.59 1.45
CA GLN A 212 -28.41 6.66 2.16
C GLN A 212 -29.41 5.65 1.61
N THR A 213 -29.31 5.29 0.33
CA THR A 213 -30.15 4.26 -0.29
C THR A 213 -29.90 2.87 0.32
N ALA A 214 -28.64 2.53 0.54
CA ALA A 214 -28.26 1.27 1.18
C ALA A 214 -28.69 1.24 2.67
N ILE A 215 -28.53 2.36 3.40
CA ILE A 215 -28.96 2.48 4.79
C ILE A 215 -30.47 2.24 4.92
N ARG A 216 -31.28 2.84 4.06
CA ARG A 216 -32.74 2.61 4.06
C ARG A 216 -33.10 1.15 3.81
N ALA A 217 -32.49 0.52 2.80
CA ALA A 217 -32.71 -0.88 2.50
C ALA A 217 -32.36 -1.81 3.66
N ILE A 218 -31.25 -1.55 4.35
CA ILE A 218 -30.85 -2.31 5.54
C ILE A 218 -31.84 -2.11 6.68
N ARG A 219 -32.30 -0.88 6.95
CA ARG A 219 -33.33 -0.60 7.96
C ARG A 219 -34.65 -1.33 7.67
N GLU A 220 -35.10 -1.32 6.44
CA GLU A 220 -36.29 -2.07 6.03
C GLU A 220 -36.12 -3.58 6.23
N LEU A 221 -34.93 -4.12 5.92
CA LEU A 221 -34.63 -5.53 6.16
C LEU A 221 -34.66 -5.88 7.66
N VAL A 222 -34.08 -5.02 8.49
CA VAL A 222 -34.07 -5.17 9.95
C VAL A 222 -35.47 -5.07 10.55
N ALA A 223 -36.31 -4.18 10.04
CA ALA A 223 -37.70 -4.06 10.50
C ALA A 223 -38.50 -5.34 10.26
N GLU A 224 -38.21 -6.10 9.18
CA GLU A 224 -38.91 -7.35 8.85
C GLU A 224 -38.31 -8.60 9.49
N ALA A 225 -36.96 -8.66 9.63
CA ALA A 225 -36.24 -9.87 9.99
C ALA A 225 -35.26 -9.73 11.17
N GLY A 226 -35.16 -8.54 11.73
CA GLY A 226 -34.23 -8.28 12.85
C GLY A 226 -34.59 -9.02 14.12
N LYS A 227 -33.58 -9.49 14.83
CA LYS A 227 -33.75 -10.06 16.17
C LYS A 227 -34.03 -8.96 17.21
N PRO A 228 -34.70 -9.26 18.30
CA PRO A 228 -34.87 -8.31 19.41
C PRO A 228 -33.49 -7.82 19.91
N ARG A 229 -33.41 -6.53 20.21
CA ARG A 229 -32.19 -5.94 20.80
C ARG A 229 -31.88 -6.60 22.15
N TRP A 230 -30.60 -6.80 22.40
CA TRP A 230 -30.13 -7.28 23.71
C TRP A 230 -30.49 -6.28 24.81
N ASN A 231 -30.89 -6.78 25.96
CA ASN A 231 -31.11 -5.97 27.17
C ASN A 231 -29.77 -5.66 27.85
N TRP A 232 -28.84 -5.00 27.05
CA TRP A 232 -27.58 -4.54 27.58
C TRP A 232 -27.71 -3.07 28.00
N GLN A 233 -27.16 -2.75 29.17
CA GLN A 233 -27.09 -1.38 29.66
C GLN A 233 -25.63 -1.07 30.05
N PRO A 234 -25.16 0.16 29.80
CA PRO A 234 -23.86 0.58 30.31
C PRO A 234 -23.87 0.58 31.83
N ALA A 235 -22.69 0.38 32.42
CA ALA A 235 -22.54 0.52 33.86
C ALA A 235 -23.02 1.92 34.32
N ALA A 236 -23.76 1.98 35.41
CA ALA A 236 -24.25 3.26 35.94
C ALA A 236 -23.06 4.18 36.28
N GLU A 237 -23.13 5.42 35.91
CA GLU A 237 -22.12 6.41 36.30
C GLU A 237 -22.06 6.51 37.83
N ASN A 238 -20.83 6.45 38.35
CA ASN A 238 -20.59 6.58 39.77
C ASN A 238 -20.16 8.00 40.12
N ALA A 239 -21.14 8.91 40.28
CA ALA A 239 -20.90 10.30 40.59
C ALA A 239 -20.02 10.53 41.85
N GLU A 240 -20.10 9.64 42.81
CA GLU A 240 -19.27 9.70 44.04
C GLU A 240 -17.81 9.37 43.71
N LEU A 241 -17.57 8.34 42.89
CA LEU A 241 -16.21 8.01 42.41
C LEU A 241 -15.64 9.14 41.56
N SER A 242 -16.41 9.65 40.59
CA SER A 242 -15.95 10.76 39.74
C SER A 242 -15.57 11.99 40.57
N SER A 243 -16.37 12.31 41.60
CA SER A 243 -16.07 13.42 42.52
C SER A 243 -14.82 13.17 43.38
N ALA A 244 -14.63 11.93 43.86
CA ALA A 244 -13.46 11.56 44.65
C ALA A 244 -12.20 11.60 43.78
N VAL A 245 -12.21 11.08 42.56
CA VAL A 245 -11.09 11.13 41.63
C VAL A 245 -10.75 12.56 41.27
N ALA A 246 -11.75 13.40 40.97
CA ALA A 246 -11.53 14.81 40.67
C ALA A 246 -10.88 15.57 41.84
N LEU A 247 -11.34 15.33 43.06
CA LEU A 247 -10.79 15.95 44.28
C LEU A 247 -9.30 15.63 44.47
N HIS A 248 -8.88 14.40 44.20
CA HIS A 248 -7.46 13.99 44.41
C HIS A 248 -6.55 14.22 43.23
N ALA A 249 -7.06 14.20 41.99
CA ALA A 249 -6.22 14.20 40.79
C ALA A 249 -6.30 15.45 39.91
N GLN A 250 -7.44 16.15 39.86
CA GLN A 250 -7.69 17.21 38.87
C GLN A 250 -6.62 18.32 38.83
N ALA A 251 -6.28 18.87 39.97
CA ALA A 251 -5.30 19.96 40.05
C ALA A 251 -3.88 19.48 39.62
N ALA A 252 -3.48 18.31 40.08
CA ALA A 252 -2.18 17.73 39.78
C ALA A 252 -2.06 17.29 38.31
N LEU A 253 -3.11 16.70 37.74
CA LEU A 253 -3.15 16.35 36.31
C LEU A 253 -3.16 17.61 35.41
N SER A 254 -3.95 18.62 35.77
CA SER A 254 -3.94 19.90 35.04
C SER A 254 -2.55 20.54 35.00
N GLN A 255 -1.82 20.48 36.14
CA GLN A 255 -0.42 20.94 36.19
C GLN A 255 0.51 20.02 35.37
N ALA A 256 0.34 18.70 35.43
CA ALA A 256 1.16 17.75 34.66
C ALA A 256 1.04 18.02 33.15
N TYR A 257 -0.13 18.35 32.65
CA TYR A 257 -0.37 18.70 31.24
C TYR A 257 0.17 20.07 30.82
N THR A 258 0.81 20.83 31.69
CA THR A 258 1.62 21.99 31.32
C THR A 258 3.09 21.65 31.04
N ILE A 259 3.52 20.46 31.37
CA ILE A 259 4.89 19.97 31.09
C ILE A 259 5.00 19.59 29.61
N THR A 260 5.78 20.35 28.86
CA THR A 260 5.91 20.17 27.39
C THR A 260 6.77 18.96 27.00
N GLU A 261 7.76 18.58 27.83
CA GLU A 261 8.61 17.41 27.58
C GLU A 261 7.84 16.12 27.89
N LYS A 262 7.80 15.19 26.93
CA LYS A 262 6.96 13.97 26.95
C LYS A 262 7.26 13.06 28.13
N GLN A 263 8.53 12.71 28.35
CA GLN A 263 8.90 11.73 29.37
C GLN A 263 8.61 12.25 30.78
N GLN A 264 8.93 13.52 31.03
CA GLN A 264 8.63 14.17 32.33
C GLN A 264 7.12 14.29 32.54
N ARG A 265 6.37 14.65 31.52
CA ARG A 265 4.90 14.70 31.57
C ARG A 265 4.31 13.35 31.91
N HIS A 266 4.72 12.29 31.17
CA HIS A 266 4.23 10.93 31.40
C HIS A 266 4.62 10.40 32.80
N ALA A 267 5.83 10.67 33.25
CA ALA A 267 6.26 10.29 34.61
C ALA A 267 5.38 10.97 35.67
N ARG A 268 5.11 12.27 35.51
CA ARG A 268 4.26 13.01 36.44
C ARG A 268 2.80 12.53 36.42
N ILE A 269 2.23 12.26 35.24
CA ILE A 269 0.88 11.70 35.11
C ILE A 269 0.80 10.33 35.78
N SER A 270 1.77 9.46 35.54
CA SER A 270 1.82 8.12 36.16
C SER A 270 1.92 8.20 37.67
N GLU A 271 2.71 9.13 38.21
CA GLU A 271 2.83 9.37 39.65
C GLU A 271 1.47 9.79 40.24
N VAL A 272 0.80 10.76 39.61
CA VAL A 272 -0.52 11.26 40.10
C VAL A 272 -1.57 10.15 40.06
N LYS A 273 -1.60 9.34 39.00
CA LYS A 273 -2.50 8.18 38.89
C LYS A 273 -2.24 7.18 40.00
N ALA A 274 -0.99 6.75 40.18
CA ALA A 274 -0.62 5.79 41.20
C ALA A 274 -0.97 6.28 42.62
N GLN A 275 -0.72 7.54 42.93
CA GLN A 275 -1.10 8.16 44.21
C GLN A 275 -2.62 8.16 44.41
N THR A 276 -3.39 8.51 43.36
CA THR A 276 -4.87 8.53 43.42
C THR A 276 -5.42 7.13 43.66
N VAL A 277 -4.94 6.13 42.91
CA VAL A 277 -5.34 4.74 43.08
C VAL A 277 -5.01 4.27 44.49
N THR A 278 -3.78 4.49 44.97
CA THR A 278 -3.39 4.10 46.34
C THR A 278 -4.24 4.75 47.39
N THR A 279 -4.59 6.02 47.25
CA THR A 279 -5.41 6.76 48.20
C THR A 279 -6.85 6.21 48.26
N LEU A 280 -7.45 5.97 47.09
CA LEU A 280 -8.85 5.54 46.97
C LEU A 280 -9.07 4.04 47.18
N THR A 281 -8.00 3.23 47.06
CA THR A 281 -8.02 1.81 47.39
C THR A 281 -7.48 1.51 48.80
N GLY A 282 -7.03 2.52 49.53
CA GLY A 282 -6.53 2.37 50.89
C GLY A 282 -7.61 1.93 51.89
N GLY A 283 -7.28 0.97 52.75
CA GLY A 283 -8.17 0.47 53.80
C GLY A 283 -8.45 -1.04 53.72
N GLU A 284 -9.05 -1.62 54.75
CA GLU A 284 -9.33 -3.07 54.82
C GLU A 284 -10.44 -3.52 53.84
N ALA A 285 -11.29 -2.59 53.37
CA ALA A 285 -12.35 -2.86 52.40
C ALA A 285 -12.49 -1.65 51.42
N PRO A 286 -11.72 -1.64 50.34
CA PRO A 286 -11.78 -0.55 49.36
C PRO A 286 -13.18 -0.46 48.74
N LYS A 287 -13.69 0.78 48.62
CA LYS A 287 -15.02 1.06 48.07
C LYS A 287 -15.05 0.84 46.55
N TRP A 288 -13.90 1.05 45.88
CA TRP A 288 -13.75 0.99 44.41
C TRP A 288 -12.54 0.14 44.03
N THR A 289 -12.60 -0.50 42.88
CA THR A 289 -11.45 -1.23 42.30
C THR A 289 -10.49 -0.29 41.57
N SER A 290 -9.25 -0.74 41.39
CA SER A 290 -8.24 0.02 40.63
C SER A 290 -8.73 0.33 39.20
N GLU A 291 -9.37 -0.65 38.55
CA GLU A 291 -9.89 -0.51 37.18
C GLU A 291 -10.99 0.57 37.09
N GLN A 292 -11.85 0.64 38.11
CA GLN A 292 -12.89 1.69 38.17
C GLN A 292 -12.27 3.09 38.32
N ILE A 293 -11.25 3.22 39.17
CA ILE A 293 -10.53 4.46 39.40
C ILE A 293 -9.76 4.87 38.14
N ASP A 294 -9.07 3.94 37.47
CA ASP A 294 -8.33 4.18 36.23
C ASP A 294 -9.27 4.65 35.10
N GLY A 295 -10.45 4.05 34.98
CA GLY A 295 -11.48 4.50 34.04
C GLY A 295 -11.93 5.96 34.27
N GLU A 296 -12.14 6.35 35.53
CA GLU A 296 -12.51 7.74 35.84
C GLU A 296 -11.32 8.71 35.70
N LEU A 297 -10.10 8.28 36.00
CA LEU A 297 -8.89 9.06 35.71
C LEU A 297 -8.73 9.35 34.25
N PHE A 298 -8.97 8.37 33.37
CA PHE A 298 -8.93 8.55 31.93
C PHE A 298 -9.96 9.58 31.44
N LYS A 299 -11.20 9.51 31.92
CA LYS A 299 -12.24 10.51 31.61
C LYS A 299 -11.82 11.91 32.06
N LEU A 300 -11.24 12.02 33.24
CA LEU A 300 -10.76 13.31 33.78
C LEU A 300 -9.62 13.88 32.95
N GLU A 301 -8.64 13.07 32.54
CA GLU A 301 -7.54 13.48 31.66
C GLU A 301 -8.06 13.95 30.30
N SER A 302 -8.97 13.17 29.70
CA SER A 302 -9.61 13.50 28.43
C SER A 302 -10.28 14.85 28.52
N ASN A 303 -11.06 15.09 29.57
CA ASN A 303 -11.74 16.36 29.75
C ASN A 303 -10.75 17.53 29.94
N ILE A 304 -9.69 17.37 30.76
CA ILE A 304 -8.67 18.40 30.96
C ILE A 304 -8.02 18.82 29.65
N VAL A 305 -7.54 17.86 28.86
CA VAL A 305 -6.84 18.13 27.59
C VAL A 305 -7.79 18.74 26.56
N ARG A 306 -8.99 18.20 26.40
CA ARG A 306 -10.00 18.66 25.43
C ARG A 306 -10.45 20.09 25.76
N GLN A 307 -10.75 20.40 27.04
CA GLN A 307 -11.16 21.75 27.42
C GLN A 307 -10.05 22.80 27.23
N ARG A 308 -8.78 22.45 27.50
CA ARG A 308 -7.64 23.34 27.22
C ARG A 308 -7.59 23.73 25.73
N ILE A 309 -7.71 22.73 24.84
CA ILE A 309 -7.69 22.93 23.39
C ILE A 309 -8.88 23.81 22.96
N LEU A 310 -10.08 23.51 23.42
CA LEU A 310 -11.30 24.26 23.07
C LEU A 310 -11.28 25.70 23.58
N ASN A 311 -10.64 25.95 24.72
CA ASN A 311 -10.49 27.29 25.32
C ASN A 311 -9.36 28.10 24.64
N GLY A 312 -8.59 27.51 23.72
CA GLY A 312 -7.52 28.18 23.00
C GLY A 312 -6.21 28.25 23.79
N GLU A 313 -6.06 27.44 24.84
CA GLU A 313 -4.80 27.28 25.54
C GLU A 313 -3.77 26.53 24.69
N PRO A 314 -2.46 26.65 24.98
CA PRO A 314 -1.44 25.86 24.30
C PRO A 314 -1.71 24.36 24.41
N ARG A 315 -1.40 23.63 23.35
CA ARG A 315 -1.45 22.16 23.30
C ARG A 315 -0.48 21.56 24.32
N ILE A 316 -0.54 20.26 24.52
CA ILE A 316 0.27 19.56 25.54
C ILE A 316 1.79 19.69 25.33
N ASP A 317 2.23 20.00 24.12
CA ASP A 317 3.63 20.28 23.76
C ASP A 317 3.93 21.79 23.61
N GLY A 318 3.00 22.63 23.95
CA GLY A 318 3.15 24.11 23.94
C GLY A 318 2.82 24.78 22.61
N ARG A 319 2.52 24.02 21.54
CA ARG A 319 2.15 24.58 20.23
C ARG A 319 0.72 25.15 20.22
N ASP A 320 0.45 25.97 19.21
CA ASP A 320 -0.90 26.32 18.80
C ASP A 320 -1.56 25.20 17.96
N THR A 321 -2.76 25.44 17.46
CA THR A 321 -3.51 24.44 16.69
C THR A 321 -3.01 24.24 15.26
N LYS A 322 -2.14 25.09 14.73
CA LYS A 322 -1.67 25.09 13.33
C LYS A 322 -0.21 24.73 13.13
N THR A 323 0.62 24.97 14.12
CA THR A 323 2.06 24.80 14.02
C THR A 323 2.44 23.32 13.90
N VAL A 324 3.24 22.99 12.88
CA VAL A 324 3.87 21.68 12.70
C VAL A 324 5.11 21.61 13.59
N ARG A 325 5.40 20.44 14.17
CA ARG A 325 6.63 20.19 14.95
C ARG A 325 7.88 20.45 14.12
N PRO A 326 9.04 20.78 14.75
CA PRO A 326 10.30 20.95 14.04
C PRO A 326 10.64 19.74 13.18
N ILE A 327 11.13 19.99 11.96
CA ILE A 327 11.47 18.95 10.99
C ILE A 327 12.97 18.94 10.75
N THR A 328 13.58 17.76 10.77
CA THR A 328 14.96 17.51 10.36
C THR A 328 14.97 16.43 9.28
N VAL A 329 15.69 16.71 8.20
CA VAL A 329 15.81 15.80 7.05
C VAL A 329 17.28 15.54 6.76
N LYS A 330 17.60 14.26 6.51
CA LYS A 330 18.89 13.83 5.97
C LYS A 330 18.66 12.83 4.86
N VAL A 331 19.41 12.91 3.77
CA VAL A 331 19.39 11.97 2.64
C VAL A 331 20.76 11.35 2.45
N GLY A 332 20.84 10.18 1.81
CA GLY A 332 22.09 9.46 1.61
C GLY A 332 22.72 8.98 2.92
N VAL A 333 21.89 8.63 3.91
CA VAL A 333 22.38 8.28 5.26
C VAL A 333 22.99 6.88 5.36
N LEU A 334 22.73 6.00 4.40
CA LEU A 334 23.23 4.63 4.34
C LEU A 334 24.11 4.44 3.10
N PRO A 335 25.39 4.05 3.25
CA PRO A 335 26.37 4.16 2.17
C PRO A 335 26.21 3.14 1.03
N ARG A 336 25.52 2.01 1.26
CA ARG A 336 25.40 0.93 0.26
C ARG A 336 23.97 0.73 -0.26
N THR A 337 23.03 1.56 0.15
CA THR A 337 21.65 1.53 -0.34
C THR A 337 21.51 2.31 -1.64
N HIS A 338 20.44 2.07 -2.38
CA HIS A 338 20.20 2.78 -3.63
C HIS A 338 19.70 4.21 -3.39
N GLY A 339 18.90 4.41 -2.34
CA GLY A 339 18.52 5.70 -1.79
C GLY A 339 18.07 5.55 -0.35
N SER A 340 18.34 6.55 0.50
CA SER A 340 17.97 6.52 1.90
C SER A 340 17.69 7.90 2.45
N ALA A 341 16.72 8.00 3.36
CA ALA A 341 16.37 9.22 4.05
C ALA A 341 16.09 8.96 5.52
N LEU A 342 16.52 9.89 6.38
CA LEU A 342 16.10 9.97 7.76
C LEU A 342 15.24 11.22 7.90
N PHE A 343 13.94 11.00 8.11
CA PHE A 343 12.95 12.06 8.35
C PHE A 343 12.58 12.09 9.83
N THR A 344 12.72 13.23 10.45
CA THR A 344 12.36 13.44 11.86
C THR A 344 11.41 14.63 11.97
N ARG A 345 10.28 14.44 12.65
CA ARG A 345 9.30 15.48 12.97
C ARG A 345 9.02 15.43 14.46
N GLY A 346 9.63 16.34 15.23
CA GLY A 346 9.62 16.26 16.68
C GLY A 346 10.11 14.90 17.17
N GLU A 347 9.28 14.20 17.90
CA GLU A 347 9.55 12.87 18.48
C GLU A 347 8.99 11.73 17.59
N THR A 348 9.00 11.91 16.27
CA THR A 348 8.64 10.88 15.29
C THR A 348 9.72 10.81 14.23
N GLN A 349 10.35 9.64 14.08
CA GLN A 349 11.48 9.45 13.19
C GLN A 349 11.29 8.18 12.33
N ALA A 350 11.51 8.32 11.02
CA ALA A 350 11.48 7.24 10.06
C ALA A 350 12.79 7.19 9.27
N LEU A 351 13.44 6.03 9.25
CA LEU A 351 14.52 5.69 8.34
C LEU A 351 13.91 4.97 7.15
N VAL A 352 13.94 5.60 5.98
CA VAL A 352 13.30 5.08 4.79
C VAL A 352 14.33 4.77 3.71
N VAL A 353 14.25 3.57 3.17
CA VAL A 353 15.23 3.03 2.22
C VAL A 353 14.54 2.62 0.94
N THR A 354 15.04 3.11 -0.19
CA THR A 354 14.61 2.73 -1.54
C THR A 354 15.59 1.74 -2.15
N THR A 355 15.08 0.64 -2.68
CA THR A 355 15.84 -0.36 -3.44
C THR A 355 15.25 -0.47 -4.84
N LEU A 356 16.10 -0.44 -5.85
CA LEU A 356 15.76 -0.63 -7.26
C LEU A 356 16.09 -2.06 -7.67
N GLY A 357 15.19 -2.72 -8.35
CA GLY A 357 15.32 -4.08 -8.84
C GLY A 357 14.93 -4.19 -10.31
N THR A 358 14.95 -5.42 -10.82
CA THR A 358 14.57 -5.77 -12.18
C THR A 358 13.11 -6.24 -12.23
N THR A 359 12.55 -6.44 -13.42
CA THR A 359 11.19 -6.96 -13.60
C THR A 359 10.96 -8.31 -12.93
N ARG A 360 12.02 -9.12 -12.70
CA ARG A 360 11.94 -10.39 -11.98
C ARG A 360 11.66 -10.24 -10.49
N ASP A 361 12.00 -9.08 -9.92
CA ASP A 361 11.82 -8.77 -8.50
C ASP A 361 10.40 -8.25 -8.21
N ALA A 362 9.54 -8.08 -9.22
CA ALA A 362 8.16 -7.65 -9.06
C ALA A 362 7.38 -8.65 -8.20
N GLN A 363 6.59 -8.13 -7.27
CA GLN A 363 5.73 -8.95 -6.42
C GLN A 363 4.65 -9.63 -7.26
N ILE A 364 4.54 -10.94 -7.12
CA ILE A 364 3.45 -11.71 -7.74
C ILE A 364 2.28 -11.73 -6.78
N ILE A 365 1.14 -11.21 -7.23
CA ILE A 365 -0.13 -11.21 -6.50
C ILE A 365 -1.10 -12.13 -7.24
N ASP A 366 -1.43 -13.27 -6.62
CA ASP A 366 -2.44 -14.21 -7.13
C ASP A 366 -3.78 -13.93 -6.42
N GLY A 367 -4.52 -12.98 -6.94
CA GLY A 367 -5.83 -12.55 -6.44
C GLY A 367 -7.00 -13.22 -7.15
N LEU A 368 -8.24 -12.86 -6.77
CA LEU A 368 -9.45 -13.36 -7.43
C LEU A 368 -9.52 -12.92 -8.90
N GLU A 369 -8.98 -11.75 -9.23
CA GLU A 369 -8.91 -11.22 -10.59
C GLU A 369 -7.84 -11.91 -11.46
N GLY A 370 -7.03 -12.80 -10.88
CA GLY A 370 -5.92 -13.49 -11.52
C GLY A 370 -4.54 -13.09 -10.99
N GLU A 371 -3.50 -13.63 -11.61
CA GLU A 371 -2.11 -13.29 -11.29
C GLU A 371 -1.76 -11.94 -11.93
N ARG A 372 -1.20 -11.04 -11.11
CA ARG A 372 -0.62 -9.79 -11.58
C ARG A 372 0.76 -9.56 -10.96
N ARG A 373 1.58 -8.77 -11.63
CA ARG A 373 2.89 -8.34 -11.14
C ARG A 373 2.83 -6.90 -10.68
N GLU A 374 3.22 -6.66 -9.43
CA GLU A 374 3.26 -5.34 -8.83
C GLU A 374 4.70 -4.83 -8.81
N PRO A 375 5.04 -3.79 -9.58
CA PRO A 375 6.41 -3.29 -9.65
C PRO A 375 6.78 -2.33 -8.51
N PHE A 376 5.80 -1.84 -7.75
CA PHE A 376 6.02 -0.93 -6.64
C PHE A 376 5.54 -1.51 -5.32
N MET A 377 6.45 -1.63 -4.37
CA MET A 377 6.20 -2.16 -3.03
C MET A 377 6.62 -1.14 -1.97
N LEU A 378 5.83 -0.99 -0.91
CA LEU A 378 6.20 -0.25 0.28
C LEU A 378 5.88 -1.06 1.54
N HIS A 379 6.90 -1.35 2.33
CA HIS A 379 6.80 -2.06 3.59
C HIS A 379 7.11 -1.14 4.76
N TYR A 380 6.34 -1.27 5.82
CA TYR A 380 6.40 -0.45 7.02
C TYR A 380 6.64 -1.35 8.23
N ASN A 381 7.64 -1.03 9.02
CA ASN A 381 8.01 -1.75 10.23
C ASN A 381 7.92 -0.82 11.45
N PHE A 382 7.25 -1.32 12.49
CA PHE A 382 7.06 -0.62 13.75
C PHE A 382 7.57 -1.47 14.92
N PRO A 383 8.88 -1.48 15.17
CA PRO A 383 9.47 -2.25 16.25
C PRO A 383 9.11 -1.65 17.63
N PRO A 384 9.05 -2.48 18.69
CA PRO A 384 8.67 -2.02 20.04
C PRO A 384 9.54 -0.87 20.57
N PHE A 385 10.82 -0.84 20.24
CA PHE A 385 11.73 0.21 20.69
C PHE A 385 11.34 1.61 20.18
N SER A 386 10.56 1.71 19.12
CA SER A 386 10.10 3.00 18.57
C SER A 386 9.20 3.78 19.53
N VAL A 387 8.65 3.12 20.53
CA VAL A 387 7.88 3.72 21.64
C VAL A 387 8.52 3.47 23.00
N GLY A 388 9.78 2.99 23.02
CA GLY A 388 10.51 2.72 24.25
C GLY A 388 10.11 1.44 24.98
N GLU A 389 9.46 0.51 24.29
CA GLU A 389 8.96 -0.73 24.87
C GLU A 389 9.78 -1.95 24.45
N THR A 390 9.65 -3.03 25.22
CA THR A 390 10.08 -4.37 24.81
C THR A 390 8.89 -5.14 24.26
N GLY A 391 9.11 -6.02 23.27
CA GLY A 391 8.03 -6.81 22.70
C GLY A 391 8.50 -7.88 21.73
N MET A 392 7.59 -8.76 21.35
CA MET A 392 7.88 -9.82 20.40
C MET A 392 8.04 -9.24 18.99
N MET A 393 9.16 -9.57 18.35
CA MET A 393 9.41 -9.32 16.93
C MET A 393 8.88 -10.51 16.12
N GLY A 394 8.10 -10.24 15.09
CA GLY A 394 7.47 -11.29 14.28
C GLY A 394 6.98 -10.78 12.94
N SER A 395 5.99 -11.46 12.37
CA SER A 395 5.34 -11.03 11.13
C SER A 395 4.61 -9.69 11.30
N PRO A 396 4.53 -8.87 10.26
CA PRO A 396 3.82 -7.59 10.31
C PRO A 396 2.38 -7.76 10.82
N LYS A 397 1.98 -6.90 11.74
CA LYS A 397 0.61 -6.87 12.29
C LYS A 397 -0.32 -6.13 11.31
N ARG A 398 -1.64 -6.32 11.46
CA ARG A 398 -2.66 -5.62 10.64
C ARG A 398 -2.46 -4.10 10.58
N ARG A 399 -2.00 -3.48 11.69
CA ARG A 399 -1.73 -2.05 11.76
C ARG A 399 -0.55 -1.66 10.87
N GLU A 400 0.52 -2.43 10.88
CA GLU A 400 1.72 -2.17 10.05
C GLU A 400 1.39 -2.29 8.57
N ILE A 401 0.63 -3.31 8.17
CA ILE A 401 0.14 -3.47 6.79
C ILE A 401 -0.71 -2.26 6.38
N GLY A 402 -1.62 -1.81 7.23
CA GLY A 402 -2.46 -0.65 6.95
C GLY A 402 -1.67 0.66 6.80
N HIS A 403 -0.68 0.90 7.68
CA HIS A 403 0.18 2.09 7.63
C HIS A 403 1.09 2.06 6.39
N GLY A 404 1.65 0.90 6.06
CA GLY A 404 2.45 0.71 4.84
C GLY A 404 1.65 0.99 3.58
N ASN A 405 0.42 0.46 3.49
CA ASN A 405 -0.45 0.70 2.34
C ASN A 405 -0.89 2.17 2.22
N LEU A 406 -1.15 2.86 3.33
CA LEU A 406 -1.43 4.29 3.30
C LEU A 406 -0.23 5.10 2.78
N ALA A 407 0.97 4.79 3.25
CA ALA A 407 2.20 5.44 2.76
C ALA A 407 2.44 5.13 1.27
N ARG A 408 2.22 3.88 0.84
CA ARG A 408 2.30 3.46 -0.56
C ARG A 408 1.35 4.29 -1.45
N ARG A 409 0.07 4.39 -1.10
CA ARG A 409 -0.92 5.19 -1.82
C ARG A 409 -0.52 6.67 -1.86
N GLY A 410 0.06 7.19 -0.77
CA GLY A 410 0.52 8.57 -0.70
C GLY A 410 1.51 8.95 -1.79
N VAL A 411 2.42 8.04 -2.15
CA VAL A 411 3.48 8.32 -3.15
C VAL A 411 3.20 7.70 -4.52
N ASN A 412 2.29 6.71 -4.62
CA ASN A 412 2.05 5.92 -5.82
C ASN A 412 1.70 6.76 -7.06
N ALA A 413 0.87 7.78 -6.91
CA ALA A 413 0.46 8.66 -8.03
C ALA A 413 1.64 9.44 -8.66
N MET A 414 2.72 9.61 -7.91
CA MET A 414 3.92 10.33 -8.34
C MET A 414 5.01 9.42 -8.89
N MET A 415 4.81 8.11 -8.90
CA MET A 415 5.77 7.16 -9.45
C MET A 415 5.93 7.33 -10.96
N PRO A 416 7.14 7.10 -11.51
CA PRO A 416 7.35 7.11 -12.95
C PRO A 416 6.66 5.92 -13.63
N ASP A 417 6.42 6.05 -14.92
CA ASP A 417 5.94 4.95 -15.75
C ASP A 417 7.05 3.92 -15.99
N MET A 418 6.70 2.64 -15.97
CA MET A 418 7.63 1.51 -16.21
C MET A 418 8.25 1.53 -17.62
N THR A 419 7.64 2.21 -18.59
CA THR A 419 8.21 2.36 -19.94
C THR A 419 9.38 3.34 -19.96
N THR A 420 9.34 4.37 -19.12
CA THR A 420 10.37 5.39 -19.00
C THR A 420 11.41 5.08 -17.93
N PHE A 421 11.00 4.37 -16.88
CA PHE A 421 11.87 3.97 -15.77
C PHE A 421 11.61 2.48 -15.42
N PRO A 422 12.26 1.53 -16.12
CA PRO A 422 11.92 0.11 -16.10
C PRO A 422 12.47 -0.63 -14.86
N TYR A 423 12.33 -0.04 -13.68
CA TYR A 423 12.77 -0.61 -12.42
C TYR A 423 11.59 -1.02 -11.54
N VAL A 424 11.72 -2.17 -10.91
CA VAL A 424 10.91 -2.52 -9.74
C VAL A 424 11.45 -1.73 -8.55
N ILE A 425 10.55 -1.11 -7.80
CA ILE A 425 10.89 -0.24 -6.68
C ILE A 425 10.34 -0.83 -5.40
N ARG A 426 11.24 -1.07 -4.43
CA ARG A 426 10.85 -1.45 -3.07
C ARG A 426 11.28 -0.39 -2.09
N ILE A 427 10.33 0.15 -1.32
CA ILE A 427 10.59 1.03 -0.19
C ILE A 427 10.39 0.26 1.11
N VAL A 428 11.28 0.47 2.06
CA VAL A 428 11.11 -0.02 3.44
C VAL A 428 11.21 1.19 4.37
N SER A 429 10.19 1.39 5.19
CA SER A 429 10.15 2.41 6.24
C SER A 429 10.32 1.76 7.61
N GLU A 430 11.46 2.01 8.24
CA GLU A 430 11.75 1.60 9.61
C GLU A 430 11.41 2.75 10.56
N ILE A 431 10.46 2.56 11.45
CA ILE A 431 10.10 3.58 12.43
C ILE A 431 11.05 3.46 13.62
N LEU A 432 11.85 4.50 13.84
CA LEU A 432 12.85 4.53 14.91
C LEU A 432 12.31 5.17 16.19
N GLU A 433 11.39 6.13 16.03
CA GLU A 433 10.74 6.83 17.15
C GLU A 433 9.32 7.23 16.73
N SER A 434 8.35 7.15 17.66
CA SER A 434 6.94 7.47 17.34
C SER A 434 6.24 8.21 18.49
N ASN A 435 5.76 9.41 18.15
CA ASN A 435 4.79 10.17 18.93
C ASN A 435 3.83 10.93 17.98
N GLY A 436 2.88 10.20 17.39
CA GLY A 436 1.92 10.72 16.42
C GLY A 436 2.37 10.56 14.95
N SER A 437 1.51 9.95 14.18
CA SER A 437 1.54 9.72 12.73
C SER A 437 2.90 9.34 12.09
N SER A 438 3.39 8.18 12.46
CA SER A 438 4.56 7.57 11.80
C SER A 438 4.30 7.19 10.32
N SER A 439 3.04 6.93 9.93
CA SER A 439 2.68 6.70 8.53
C SER A 439 2.90 7.95 7.65
N MET A 440 2.63 9.15 8.16
CA MET A 440 2.91 10.39 7.42
C MET A 440 4.40 10.73 7.39
N ALA A 441 5.16 10.37 8.42
CA ALA A 441 6.61 10.40 8.37
C ALA A 441 7.17 9.43 7.30
N SER A 442 6.54 8.26 7.15
CA SER A 442 6.88 7.29 6.09
C SER A 442 6.60 7.85 4.69
N VAL A 443 5.51 8.59 4.48
CA VAL A 443 5.23 9.28 3.21
C VAL A 443 6.35 10.26 2.88
N CYS A 444 6.71 11.14 3.81
CA CYS A 444 7.78 12.13 3.63
C CYS A 444 9.12 11.47 3.35
N GLY A 445 9.50 10.48 4.18
CA GLY A 445 10.73 9.71 4.01
C GLY A 445 10.78 8.93 2.70
N SER A 446 9.66 8.39 2.24
CA SER A 446 9.56 7.70 0.95
C SER A 446 9.82 8.64 -0.21
N SER A 447 9.18 9.81 -0.22
CA SER A 447 9.43 10.83 -1.24
C SER A 447 10.92 11.25 -1.28
N LEU A 448 11.53 11.43 -0.11
CA LEU A 448 12.94 11.80 0.01
C LEU A 448 13.88 10.68 -0.45
N SER A 449 13.63 9.43 -0.03
CA SER A 449 14.48 8.29 -0.41
C SER A 449 14.37 7.93 -1.89
N LEU A 450 13.19 8.13 -2.51
CA LEU A 450 13.01 8.00 -3.96
C LEU A 450 13.84 9.03 -4.72
N MET A 451 13.80 10.30 -4.30
CA MET A 451 14.61 11.36 -4.92
C MET A 451 16.11 11.12 -4.71
N ASP A 452 16.52 10.66 -3.53
CA ASP A 452 17.92 10.29 -3.24
C ASP A 452 18.39 9.11 -4.12
N ALA A 453 17.50 8.15 -4.44
CA ALA A 453 17.78 7.05 -5.34
C ALA A 453 17.86 7.45 -6.83
N GLY A 454 17.50 8.68 -7.18
CA GLY A 454 17.42 9.14 -8.58
C GLY A 454 16.17 8.65 -9.31
N VAL A 455 15.12 8.21 -8.58
CA VAL A 455 13.84 7.85 -9.19
C VAL A 455 13.13 9.11 -9.66
N PRO A 456 12.79 9.23 -10.95
CA PRO A 456 12.19 10.44 -11.51
C PRO A 456 10.71 10.57 -11.16
N ILE A 457 10.42 10.75 -9.84
CA ILE A 457 9.05 11.01 -9.39
C ILE A 457 8.53 12.33 -9.97
N LYS A 458 7.23 12.39 -10.26
CA LYS A 458 6.59 13.56 -10.91
C LYS A 458 6.64 14.80 -10.04
N ALA A 459 6.54 14.65 -8.71
CA ALA A 459 6.65 15.73 -7.73
C ALA A 459 6.95 15.16 -6.34
N PRO A 460 7.59 15.95 -5.43
CA PRO A 460 7.73 15.61 -4.04
C PRO A 460 6.37 15.50 -3.34
N VAL A 461 6.27 14.56 -2.39
CA VAL A 461 5.06 14.29 -1.61
C VAL A 461 5.36 14.46 -0.13
N ALA A 462 4.49 15.16 0.59
CA ALA A 462 4.50 15.20 2.04
C ALA A 462 3.16 14.71 2.61
N GLY A 463 3.19 14.31 3.87
CA GLY A 463 2.00 13.88 4.60
C GLY A 463 1.91 14.56 5.96
N VAL A 464 0.68 14.85 6.39
CA VAL A 464 0.35 15.44 7.68
C VAL A 464 -0.83 14.73 8.31
N ALA A 465 -0.81 14.59 9.64
CA ALA A 465 -1.94 14.07 10.40
C ALA A 465 -2.63 15.21 11.14
N MET A 466 -3.93 15.28 10.98
CA MET A 466 -4.83 16.26 11.59
C MET A 466 -5.66 15.56 12.66
N GLY A 467 -6.05 16.31 13.67
CA GLY A 467 -7.01 15.86 14.69
C GLY A 467 -8.17 16.85 14.83
N LEU A 468 -9.17 16.42 15.55
CA LEU A 468 -10.35 17.22 15.87
C LEU A 468 -10.71 17.03 17.35
N VAL A 469 -11.02 18.13 18.01
CA VAL A 469 -11.74 18.12 19.29
C VAL A 469 -13.07 18.83 19.05
N LEU A 470 -14.18 18.11 19.29
CA LEU A 470 -15.54 18.57 19.05
C LEU A 470 -16.40 18.37 20.30
N GLU A 471 -16.99 19.42 20.83
CA GLU A 471 -17.97 19.34 21.92
C GLU A 471 -19.17 20.26 21.66
N GLY A 472 -20.29 19.67 21.36
CA GLY A 472 -21.46 20.40 20.89
C GLY A 472 -21.15 21.17 19.60
N ASN A 473 -21.28 22.51 19.66
CA ASN A 473 -20.96 23.38 18.51
C ASN A 473 -19.53 23.96 18.55
N ARG A 474 -18.74 23.65 19.58
CA ARG A 474 -17.35 24.13 19.69
C ARG A 474 -16.41 23.07 19.13
N TYR A 475 -15.52 23.48 18.25
CA TYR A 475 -14.51 22.57 17.71
C TYR A 475 -13.17 23.27 17.48
N LYS A 476 -12.11 22.49 17.47
CA LYS A 476 -10.76 22.87 17.05
C LYS A 476 -10.16 21.78 16.19
N VAL A 477 -9.61 22.16 15.06
CA VAL A 477 -8.80 21.30 14.21
C VAL A 477 -7.34 21.45 14.61
N LEU A 478 -6.61 20.35 14.73
CA LEU A 478 -5.20 20.31 15.15
C LEU A 478 -4.33 19.82 14.01
N THR A 479 -3.28 20.57 13.67
CA THR A 479 -2.26 20.14 12.69
C THR A 479 -1.16 19.36 13.38
N ASP A 480 -0.71 18.27 12.75
CA ASP A 480 0.40 17.43 13.22
C ASP A 480 0.19 16.96 14.66
N ILE A 481 -0.81 16.10 14.85
CA ILE A 481 -1.22 15.60 16.16
C ILE A 481 -0.18 14.66 16.77
N LEU A 482 -0.09 14.73 18.10
CA LEU A 482 0.64 13.78 18.93
C LEU A 482 -0.17 12.50 19.16
N GLY A 483 0.49 11.45 19.65
CA GLY A 483 -0.18 10.20 19.99
C GLY A 483 -1.27 10.38 21.06
N ASP A 484 -1.02 11.19 22.07
CA ASP A 484 -2.01 11.50 23.11
C ASP A 484 -3.22 12.25 22.54
N GLU A 485 -3.00 13.18 21.60
CA GLU A 485 -4.07 13.94 20.94
C GLU A 485 -4.90 13.09 19.97
N ASP A 486 -4.29 12.10 19.31
CA ASP A 486 -5.02 11.09 18.52
C ASP A 486 -5.92 10.25 19.43
N HIS A 487 -5.40 9.82 20.58
CA HIS A 487 -6.15 8.98 21.52
C HIS A 487 -7.33 9.71 22.16
N LEU A 488 -7.17 10.98 22.51
CA LEU A 488 -8.17 11.83 23.18
C LEU A 488 -9.06 12.63 22.22
N GLY A 489 -8.76 12.62 20.92
CA GLY A 489 -9.47 13.36 19.90
C GLY A 489 -10.62 12.59 19.27
N ASP A 490 -11.44 13.29 18.50
CA ASP A 490 -12.68 12.80 17.88
C ASP A 490 -12.49 12.40 16.40
N MET A 491 -11.36 12.74 15.80
CA MET A 491 -11.02 12.42 14.42
C MET A 491 -9.51 12.26 14.27
N ASP A 492 -9.09 11.22 13.56
CA ASP A 492 -7.75 11.05 13.00
C ASP A 492 -7.85 11.19 11.48
N PHE A 493 -7.21 12.22 10.95
CA PHE A 493 -7.32 12.59 9.54
C PHE A 493 -5.94 12.79 8.93
N LYS A 494 -5.56 11.91 8.01
CA LYS A 494 -4.27 11.90 7.34
C LYS A 494 -4.40 12.32 5.90
N VAL A 495 -3.59 13.29 5.49
CA VAL A 495 -3.55 13.82 4.12
C VAL A 495 -2.14 13.76 3.59
N ALA A 496 -1.95 13.07 2.47
CA ALA A 496 -0.71 13.09 1.69
C ALA A 496 -0.94 13.80 0.36
N GLY A 497 0.07 14.49 -0.15
CA GLY A 497 -0.03 15.15 -1.45
C GLY A 497 1.20 15.95 -1.80
N THR A 498 1.15 16.50 -3.03
CA THR A 498 2.14 17.42 -3.58
C THR A 498 1.78 18.86 -3.23
N LYS A 499 2.49 19.83 -3.78
CA LYS A 499 2.09 21.24 -3.71
C LYS A 499 0.76 21.52 -4.41
N ASP A 500 0.41 20.73 -5.42
CA ASP A 500 -0.69 20.99 -6.34
C ASP A 500 -1.99 20.24 -5.98
N GLY A 501 -1.91 19.13 -5.23
CA GLY A 501 -3.10 18.36 -4.87
C GLY A 501 -2.84 17.15 -3.97
N VAL A 502 -3.92 16.52 -3.57
CA VAL A 502 -3.97 15.36 -2.68
C VAL A 502 -3.68 14.07 -3.44
N THR A 503 -2.85 13.20 -2.87
CA THR A 503 -2.56 11.87 -3.41
C THR A 503 -3.15 10.74 -2.58
N ALA A 504 -3.34 10.95 -1.28
CA ALA A 504 -4.05 10.02 -0.42
C ALA A 504 -4.72 10.75 0.75
N LEU A 505 -5.87 10.23 1.16
CA LEU A 505 -6.62 10.73 2.29
C LEU A 505 -7.15 9.52 3.07
N GLN A 506 -6.94 9.53 4.38
CA GLN A 506 -7.53 8.57 5.30
C GLN A 506 -8.15 9.33 6.48
N MET A 507 -9.40 9.01 6.80
CA MET A 507 -10.14 9.63 7.88
C MET A 507 -10.81 8.55 8.73
N ASP A 508 -10.65 8.65 10.04
CA ASP A 508 -11.36 7.88 11.06
C ASP A 508 -12.04 8.85 12.00
N ILE A 509 -13.37 8.80 12.06
CA ILE A 509 -14.19 9.66 12.89
C ILE A 509 -14.77 8.82 14.02
N LYS A 510 -14.57 9.25 15.25
CA LYS A 510 -14.96 8.53 16.48
C LYS A 510 -16.29 9.02 17.07
N VAL A 511 -16.82 10.13 16.52
CA VAL A 511 -18.05 10.76 16.99
C VAL A 511 -19.00 11.08 15.83
N GLU A 512 -20.29 11.18 16.09
CA GLU A 512 -21.24 11.72 15.12
C GLU A 512 -21.18 13.26 15.10
N GLY A 513 -21.50 13.86 13.96
CA GLY A 513 -21.65 15.31 13.84
C GLY A 513 -20.46 16.06 13.23
N VAL A 514 -19.50 15.37 12.63
CA VAL A 514 -18.49 16.03 11.78
C VAL A 514 -19.15 16.44 10.47
N THR A 515 -19.33 17.76 10.29
CA THR A 515 -20.01 18.32 9.13
C THR A 515 -19.06 18.54 7.95
N PRO A 516 -19.59 18.72 6.72
CA PRO A 516 -18.77 19.09 5.56
C PRO A 516 -17.96 20.38 5.78
N GLU A 517 -18.48 21.33 6.55
CA GLU A 517 -17.80 22.58 6.89
C GLU A 517 -16.57 22.32 7.77
N ILE A 518 -16.68 21.45 8.77
CA ILE A 518 -15.56 21.04 9.62
C ILE A 518 -14.50 20.31 8.77
N MET A 519 -14.92 19.39 7.89
CA MET A 519 -14.04 18.69 6.97
C MET A 519 -13.30 19.65 6.02
N LYS A 520 -13.99 20.68 5.53
CA LYS A 520 -13.38 21.72 4.70
C LYS A 520 -12.27 22.45 5.44
N VAL A 521 -12.54 22.91 6.67
CA VAL A 521 -11.54 23.56 7.51
C VAL A 521 -10.34 22.64 7.77
N ALA A 522 -10.60 21.36 8.04
CA ALA A 522 -9.55 20.37 8.26
C ALA A 522 -8.67 20.15 7.01
N LEU A 523 -9.27 20.09 5.82
CA LEU A 523 -8.55 19.96 4.55
C LEU A 523 -7.70 21.20 4.23
N GLU A 524 -8.25 22.40 4.43
CA GLU A 524 -7.53 23.66 4.22
C GLU A 524 -6.32 23.76 5.16
N GLN A 525 -6.52 23.46 6.45
CA GLN A 525 -5.45 23.47 7.44
C GLN A 525 -4.41 22.36 7.18
N ALA A 526 -4.83 21.19 6.71
CA ALA A 526 -3.94 20.12 6.27
C ALA A 526 -3.08 20.55 5.06
N ARG A 527 -3.66 21.32 4.13
CA ARG A 527 -2.93 21.90 3.00
C ARG A 527 -1.82 22.84 3.47
N GLU A 528 -2.13 23.76 4.42
CA GLU A 528 -1.13 24.65 5.02
C GLU A 528 0.02 23.84 5.64
N GLY A 529 -0.30 22.83 6.45
CA GLY A 529 0.69 21.94 7.10
C GLY A 529 1.52 21.16 6.08
N ARG A 530 0.90 20.59 5.05
CA ARG A 530 1.58 19.85 3.96
C ARG A 530 2.56 20.73 3.19
N LEU A 531 2.15 21.95 2.84
CA LEU A 531 3.02 22.90 2.14
C LEU A 531 4.21 23.33 3.00
N HIS A 532 4.02 23.52 4.31
CA HIS A 532 5.12 23.79 5.25
C HIS A 532 6.11 22.61 5.27
N ILE A 533 5.63 21.38 5.41
CA ILE A 533 6.47 20.17 5.43
C ILE A 533 7.26 20.03 4.12
N LEU A 534 6.61 20.22 2.97
CA LEU A 534 7.28 20.23 1.65
C LEU A 534 8.37 21.31 1.59
N GLY A 535 8.12 22.49 2.16
CA GLY A 535 9.11 23.57 2.25
C GLY A 535 10.36 23.14 3.01
N GLU A 536 10.22 22.44 4.14
CA GLU A 536 11.34 21.92 4.93
C GLU A 536 12.09 20.79 4.18
N MET A 537 11.37 19.88 3.55
CA MET A 537 11.97 18.81 2.73
C MET A 537 12.78 19.38 1.56
N ASN A 538 12.24 20.38 0.88
CA ASN A 538 12.84 21.02 -0.29
C ASN A 538 14.12 21.82 0.03
N LYS A 539 14.40 22.13 1.30
CA LYS A 539 15.70 22.72 1.71
C LYS A 539 16.84 21.72 1.55
N VAL A 540 16.55 20.41 1.59
CA VAL A 540 17.55 19.34 1.53
C VAL A 540 17.62 18.73 0.14
N ILE A 541 16.48 18.38 -0.45
CA ILE A 541 16.40 17.83 -1.83
C ILE A 541 15.09 18.27 -2.46
N ARG A 542 15.17 18.90 -3.65
CA ARG A 542 14.01 19.43 -4.39
C ARG A 542 13.61 18.58 -5.57
N GLU A 543 14.59 17.92 -6.16
CA GLU A 543 14.46 17.15 -7.40
C GLU A 543 15.20 15.83 -7.22
N PRO A 544 14.80 14.77 -7.93
CA PRO A 544 15.56 13.52 -7.95
C PRO A 544 17.01 13.75 -8.36
N ARG A 545 17.94 13.01 -7.78
CA ARG A 545 19.34 13.02 -8.21
C ARG A 545 19.43 12.66 -9.71
N ALA A 546 20.30 13.34 -10.41
CA ALA A 546 20.53 13.13 -11.84
C ALA A 546 21.12 11.75 -12.15
N THR A 547 21.81 11.13 -11.18
CA THR A 547 22.44 9.82 -11.32
C THR A 547 21.97 8.92 -10.18
N MET A 548 21.70 7.66 -10.50
CA MET A 548 21.42 6.62 -9.50
C MET A 548 22.69 6.25 -8.73
N SER A 549 22.51 5.63 -7.58
CA SER A 549 23.60 5.04 -6.80
C SER A 549 24.42 4.05 -7.66
N GLU A 550 25.73 4.01 -7.43
CA GLU A 550 26.62 3.01 -8.05
C GLU A 550 26.25 1.57 -7.69
N TRP A 551 25.50 1.38 -6.61
CA TRP A 551 25.01 0.08 -6.15
C TRP A 551 23.70 -0.34 -6.83
N ALA A 552 23.00 0.59 -7.47
CA ALA A 552 21.76 0.30 -8.20
C ALA A 552 22.08 -0.43 -9.51
N PRO A 553 21.28 -1.42 -9.93
CA PRO A 553 21.47 -2.09 -11.20
C PRO A 553 21.28 -1.09 -12.35
N SER A 554 22.23 -1.08 -13.30
CA SER A 554 22.06 -0.38 -14.57
C SER A 554 21.28 -1.26 -15.54
N ILE A 555 20.21 -0.75 -16.13
CA ILE A 555 19.40 -1.47 -17.13
C ILE A 555 19.71 -0.90 -18.53
N LEU A 556 20.29 -1.74 -19.39
CA LEU A 556 20.44 -1.45 -20.81
C LEU A 556 19.26 -2.06 -21.56
N THR A 557 18.64 -1.30 -22.42
CA THR A 557 17.52 -1.77 -23.26
C THR A 557 17.95 -1.76 -24.71
N LEU A 558 17.74 -2.89 -25.42
CA LEU A 558 17.92 -2.98 -26.87
C LEU A 558 16.71 -3.66 -27.49
N LYS A 559 16.50 -3.41 -28.78
CA LYS A 559 15.42 -4.00 -29.56
C LYS A 559 16.03 -4.98 -30.55
N ILE A 560 15.53 -6.22 -30.57
CA ILE A 560 15.91 -7.25 -31.54
C ILE A 560 14.69 -7.67 -32.35
N ASP A 561 14.92 -8.29 -33.50
CA ASP A 561 13.84 -8.91 -34.26
C ASP A 561 13.18 -10.03 -33.41
N PRO A 562 11.85 -10.04 -33.25
CA PRO A 562 11.15 -11.10 -32.54
C PRO A 562 11.43 -12.51 -33.06
N GLU A 563 11.72 -12.70 -34.35
CA GLU A 563 12.10 -14.00 -34.90
C GLU A 563 13.42 -14.53 -34.35
N LYS A 564 14.32 -13.63 -33.95
CA LYS A 564 15.66 -13.95 -33.38
C LYS A 564 15.64 -14.21 -31.86
N ILE A 565 14.51 -14.01 -31.19
CA ILE A 565 14.38 -14.32 -29.75
C ILE A 565 14.81 -15.76 -29.44
N ARG A 566 14.45 -16.70 -30.30
CA ARG A 566 14.81 -18.11 -30.14
C ARG A 566 16.31 -18.35 -30.18
N ASP A 567 17.04 -17.61 -31.00
CA ASP A 567 18.50 -17.72 -31.12
C ASP A 567 19.19 -17.20 -29.85
N VAL A 568 18.70 -16.10 -29.28
CA VAL A 568 19.22 -15.53 -28.04
C VAL A 568 18.91 -16.43 -26.83
N ILE A 569 17.72 -17.04 -26.79
CA ILE A 569 17.35 -17.99 -25.73
C ILE A 569 18.15 -19.27 -25.87
N GLY A 570 18.30 -19.78 -27.09
CA GLY A 570 18.93 -21.05 -27.38
C GLY A 570 18.12 -22.27 -26.95
N LYS A 571 18.55 -23.49 -27.36
CA LYS A 571 17.87 -24.74 -27.04
C LYS A 571 17.77 -24.92 -25.51
N GLY A 572 16.55 -24.97 -24.99
CA GLY A 572 16.31 -25.12 -23.54
C GLY A 572 16.87 -23.98 -22.69
N GLY A 573 17.10 -22.78 -23.27
CA GLY A 573 17.63 -21.61 -22.57
C GLY A 573 19.16 -21.63 -22.35
N ALA A 574 19.90 -22.47 -23.09
CA ALA A 574 21.33 -22.64 -22.87
C ALA A 574 22.14 -21.36 -23.17
N VAL A 575 21.84 -20.67 -24.27
CA VAL A 575 22.57 -19.47 -24.71
C VAL A 575 22.39 -18.31 -23.74
N ILE A 576 21.15 -18.01 -23.38
CA ILE A 576 20.85 -16.91 -22.44
C ILE A 576 21.44 -17.20 -21.05
N ARG A 577 21.41 -18.47 -20.57
CA ARG A 577 22.04 -18.83 -19.32
C ARG A 577 23.55 -18.64 -19.37
N GLN A 578 24.21 -19.07 -20.44
CA GLN A 578 25.65 -18.89 -20.62
C GLN A 578 26.04 -17.42 -20.58
N ILE A 579 25.30 -16.55 -21.31
CA ILE A 579 25.56 -15.11 -21.28
C ILE A 579 25.40 -14.55 -19.87
N THR A 580 24.32 -14.92 -19.18
CA THR A 580 24.01 -14.47 -17.81
C THR A 580 25.09 -14.90 -16.82
N GLU A 581 25.52 -16.16 -16.85
CA GLU A 581 26.53 -16.71 -15.96
C GLU A 581 27.91 -16.09 -16.18
N GLU A 582 28.34 -15.97 -17.45
CA GLU A 582 29.67 -15.46 -17.78
C GLU A 582 29.79 -13.94 -17.57
N THR A 583 28.72 -13.19 -17.73
CA THR A 583 28.74 -11.73 -17.56
C THR A 583 28.25 -11.28 -16.19
N GLY A 584 27.59 -12.14 -15.42
CA GLY A 584 26.97 -11.77 -14.14
C GLY A 584 25.81 -10.82 -14.30
N THR A 585 25.10 -10.86 -15.45
CA THR A 585 23.96 -9.97 -15.75
C THR A 585 22.64 -10.72 -15.60
N THR A 586 21.54 -9.98 -15.51
CA THR A 586 20.18 -10.50 -15.64
C THR A 586 19.59 -10.03 -16.96
N ILE A 587 19.05 -10.95 -17.77
CA ILE A 587 18.52 -10.65 -19.11
C ILE A 587 17.05 -11.05 -19.15
N ASP A 588 16.18 -10.10 -19.47
CA ASP A 588 14.76 -10.32 -19.72
C ASP A 588 14.43 -9.99 -21.17
N ILE A 589 13.65 -10.85 -21.84
CA ILE A 589 13.26 -10.70 -23.23
C ILE A 589 11.72 -10.70 -23.31
N GLU A 590 11.18 -9.65 -23.85
CA GLU A 590 9.74 -9.51 -24.09
C GLU A 590 9.37 -10.07 -25.47
N SER A 591 8.11 -10.47 -25.65
CA SER A 591 7.62 -11.10 -26.89
C SER A 591 7.71 -10.20 -28.12
N ASP A 592 7.78 -8.89 -27.93
CA ASP A 592 7.94 -7.90 -28.98
C ASP A 592 9.41 -7.66 -29.41
N GLY A 593 10.36 -8.40 -28.84
CA GLY A 593 11.78 -8.28 -29.09
C GLY A 593 12.51 -7.24 -28.25
N THR A 594 11.89 -6.67 -27.25
CA THR A 594 12.57 -5.79 -26.27
C THR A 594 13.41 -6.65 -25.33
N VAL A 595 14.70 -6.36 -25.25
CA VAL A 595 15.65 -7.03 -24.35
C VAL A 595 16.13 -6.03 -23.30
N LYS A 596 15.97 -6.39 -22.02
CA LYS A 596 16.45 -5.62 -20.87
C LYS A 596 17.60 -6.36 -20.21
N ILE A 597 18.75 -5.73 -20.11
CA ILE A 597 19.95 -6.28 -19.51
C ILE A 597 20.25 -5.48 -18.24
N ALA A 598 20.05 -6.09 -17.09
CA ALA A 598 20.36 -5.50 -15.80
C ALA A 598 21.71 -5.97 -15.28
N SER A 599 22.55 -5.04 -14.83
CA SER A 599 23.89 -5.29 -14.33
C SER A 599 24.32 -4.27 -13.30
N VAL A 600 25.00 -4.69 -12.24
CA VAL A 600 25.68 -3.80 -11.29
C VAL A 600 26.95 -3.19 -11.90
N SER A 601 27.54 -3.82 -12.94
CA SER A 601 28.71 -3.35 -13.67
C SER A 601 28.33 -2.89 -15.07
N GLY A 602 28.53 -1.64 -15.39
CA GLY A 602 28.27 -1.10 -16.74
C GLY A 602 29.11 -1.80 -17.83
N ALA A 603 30.30 -2.32 -17.50
CA ALA A 603 31.14 -3.11 -18.42
C ALA A 603 30.50 -4.48 -18.71
N ALA A 604 30.00 -5.16 -17.68
CA ALA A 604 29.31 -6.44 -17.82
C ALA A 604 28.03 -6.32 -18.63
N GLY A 605 27.23 -5.26 -18.40
CA GLY A 605 26.04 -4.98 -19.20
C GLY A 605 26.34 -4.77 -20.67
N ARG A 606 27.36 -3.99 -21.01
CA ARG A 606 27.80 -3.78 -22.40
C ARG A 606 28.33 -5.06 -23.07
N GLU A 607 29.02 -5.91 -22.32
CA GLU A 607 29.48 -7.20 -22.85
C GLU A 607 28.31 -8.14 -23.16
N ALA A 608 27.31 -8.21 -22.28
CA ALA A 608 26.09 -8.97 -22.54
C ALA A 608 25.33 -8.42 -23.76
N GLN A 609 25.21 -7.11 -23.87
CA GLN A 609 24.60 -6.42 -25.03
C GLN A 609 25.35 -6.79 -26.32
N ARG A 610 26.66 -6.66 -26.33
CA ARG A 610 27.50 -7.01 -27.48
C ARG A 610 27.30 -8.46 -27.93
N ARG A 611 27.20 -9.40 -27.00
CA ARG A 611 26.95 -10.83 -27.31
C ARG A 611 25.58 -11.02 -27.94
N ILE A 612 24.55 -10.37 -27.43
CA ILE A 612 23.20 -10.45 -27.99
C ILE A 612 23.17 -9.84 -29.39
N GLU A 613 23.80 -8.68 -29.60
CA GLU A 613 23.92 -8.05 -30.89
C GLU A 613 24.63 -8.94 -31.92
N LEU A 614 25.70 -9.65 -31.53
CA LEU A 614 26.39 -10.58 -32.39
C LEU A 614 25.52 -11.81 -32.77
N ILE A 615 24.71 -12.32 -31.83
CA ILE A 615 23.80 -13.45 -32.10
C ILE A 615 22.69 -13.02 -33.05
N THR A 616 22.22 -11.79 -32.92
CA THR A 616 21.08 -11.25 -33.69
C THR A 616 21.50 -10.54 -34.96
N ALA A 617 22.82 -10.35 -35.20
CA ALA A 617 23.32 -9.70 -36.39
C ALA A 617 22.98 -10.49 -37.66
N ASP A 618 22.60 -9.79 -38.68
CA ASP A 618 22.44 -10.35 -40.02
C ASP A 618 23.79 -10.37 -40.75
N VAL A 619 23.98 -11.38 -41.58
CA VAL A 619 25.18 -11.46 -42.44
C VAL A 619 25.00 -10.54 -43.64
N GLU A 620 25.87 -9.54 -43.75
CA GLU A 620 25.82 -8.53 -44.82
C GLU A 620 26.69 -8.99 -45.98
N VAL A 621 26.10 -9.05 -47.19
CA VAL A 621 26.84 -9.32 -48.43
C VAL A 621 27.80 -8.16 -48.70
N GLY A 622 29.04 -8.49 -49.04
CA GLY A 622 30.12 -7.51 -49.31
C GLY A 622 30.95 -7.12 -48.09
N ARG A 623 30.49 -7.44 -46.87
CA ARG A 623 31.21 -7.14 -45.63
C ARG A 623 32.31 -8.15 -45.35
N VAL A 624 33.44 -7.68 -44.77
CA VAL A 624 34.54 -8.50 -44.30
C VAL A 624 34.37 -8.84 -42.85
N TYR A 625 34.48 -10.15 -42.51
CA TYR A 625 34.42 -10.67 -41.16
C TYR A 625 35.72 -11.37 -40.78
N GLU A 626 36.10 -11.33 -39.51
CA GLU A 626 37.08 -12.26 -38.96
C GLU A 626 36.33 -13.51 -38.53
N GLY A 627 36.68 -14.66 -39.12
CA GLY A 627 36.00 -15.90 -38.80
C GLY A 627 37.01 -16.98 -38.45
N LYS A 628 36.56 -17.92 -37.61
CA LYS A 628 37.37 -19.07 -37.21
C LYS A 628 37.06 -20.27 -38.10
N VAL A 629 38.10 -20.91 -38.64
CA VAL A 629 37.96 -22.14 -39.42
C VAL A 629 37.40 -23.25 -38.51
N ALA A 630 36.16 -23.66 -38.74
CA ALA A 630 35.45 -24.65 -37.98
C ALA A 630 35.77 -26.09 -38.45
N ARG A 631 35.87 -26.29 -39.78
CA ARG A 631 36.13 -27.60 -40.39
C ARG A 631 36.71 -27.45 -41.78
N LEU A 632 37.65 -28.32 -42.11
CA LEU A 632 38.22 -28.45 -43.46
C LEU A 632 37.55 -29.59 -44.24
N MET A 633 37.34 -29.35 -45.53
CA MET A 633 36.84 -30.32 -46.49
C MET A 633 37.72 -30.26 -47.76
N ASP A 634 37.68 -31.28 -48.60
CA ASP A 634 38.49 -31.29 -49.83
C ASP A 634 38.16 -30.17 -50.78
N PHE A 635 36.90 -29.65 -50.76
CA PHE A 635 36.40 -28.59 -51.61
C PHE A 635 36.47 -27.20 -51.04
N GLY A 636 36.86 -27.02 -49.77
CA GLY A 636 36.90 -25.74 -49.06
C GLY A 636 36.94 -25.84 -47.55
N ALA A 637 36.83 -24.69 -46.91
CA ALA A 637 36.77 -24.55 -45.44
C ALA A 637 35.43 -23.93 -44.97
N PHE A 638 34.85 -24.52 -43.94
CA PHE A 638 33.76 -23.89 -43.22
C PHE A 638 34.33 -22.94 -42.17
N VAL A 639 33.88 -21.69 -42.22
CA VAL A 639 34.36 -20.61 -41.36
C VAL A 639 33.19 -20.03 -40.59
N THR A 640 33.26 -20.05 -39.29
CA THR A 640 32.28 -19.38 -38.41
C THR A 640 32.55 -17.90 -38.36
N ILE A 641 31.71 -17.10 -38.99
CA ILE A 641 31.84 -15.64 -39.08
C ILE A 641 31.04 -14.88 -38.02
N LEU A 642 29.94 -15.46 -37.56
CA LEU A 642 29.11 -15.01 -36.43
C LEU A 642 28.66 -16.21 -35.61
N PRO A 643 28.27 -16.06 -34.34
CA PRO A 643 27.78 -17.19 -33.53
C PRO A 643 26.65 -17.95 -34.23
N GLY A 644 26.89 -19.26 -34.49
CA GLY A 644 25.91 -20.11 -35.19
C GLY A 644 25.79 -19.87 -36.70
N ARG A 645 26.65 -19.06 -37.32
CA ARG A 645 26.65 -18.76 -38.77
C ARG A 645 27.96 -19.18 -39.41
N ASP A 646 27.92 -20.29 -40.08
CA ASP A 646 29.07 -20.82 -40.85
C ASP A 646 28.92 -20.47 -42.33
N GLY A 647 30.00 -20.03 -42.92
CA GLY A 647 30.09 -19.82 -44.37
C GLY A 647 31.15 -20.72 -44.99
N LEU A 648 31.01 -21.00 -46.28
CA LEU A 648 31.95 -21.82 -47.02
C LEU A 648 32.91 -20.92 -47.80
N VAL A 649 34.22 -21.04 -47.51
CA VAL A 649 35.31 -20.57 -48.38
C VAL A 649 35.66 -21.73 -49.31
N HIS A 650 35.20 -21.67 -50.55
CA HIS A 650 35.54 -22.69 -51.55
C HIS A 650 37.02 -22.65 -51.85
N ILE A 651 37.65 -23.77 -52.20
CA ILE A 651 39.10 -23.89 -52.46
C ILE A 651 39.61 -22.85 -53.43
N SER A 652 38.84 -22.49 -54.42
CA SER A 652 39.15 -21.42 -55.40
C SER A 652 39.13 -19.99 -54.84
N GLN A 653 38.59 -19.80 -53.63
CA GLN A 653 38.45 -18.50 -52.96
C GLN A 653 39.44 -18.33 -51.79
N ILE A 654 40.33 -19.28 -51.56
CA ILE A 654 41.32 -19.22 -50.47
C ILE A 654 42.49 -18.32 -50.83
N SER A 655 43.02 -18.43 -52.11
CA SER A 655 44.16 -17.66 -52.56
C SER A 655 44.04 -17.31 -54.05
N ASN A 656 44.75 -16.27 -54.46
CA ASN A 656 44.89 -15.92 -55.87
C ASN A 656 45.72 -16.94 -56.66
N GLU A 657 46.54 -17.75 -55.95
CA GLU A 657 47.28 -18.85 -56.51
C GLU A 657 46.47 -20.14 -56.47
N ARG A 658 46.76 -21.10 -57.34
CA ARG A 658 46.06 -22.37 -57.36
C ARG A 658 46.42 -23.18 -56.10
N VAL A 659 45.43 -23.49 -55.28
CA VAL A 659 45.56 -24.28 -54.06
C VAL A 659 45.25 -25.74 -54.43
N GLU A 660 46.20 -26.67 -54.21
CA GLU A 660 45.99 -28.08 -54.50
C GLU A 660 45.20 -28.79 -53.39
N ARG A 661 45.46 -28.43 -52.13
CA ARG A 661 44.73 -28.96 -50.96
C ARG A 661 44.42 -27.83 -49.98
N VAL A 662 43.21 -27.82 -49.41
CA VAL A 662 42.76 -26.81 -48.44
C VAL A 662 43.70 -26.80 -47.21
N SER A 663 44.18 -27.97 -46.76
CA SER A 663 45.10 -28.13 -45.63
C SER A 663 46.52 -27.51 -45.84
N ASP A 664 46.88 -27.20 -47.09
CA ASP A 664 48.18 -26.54 -47.39
C ASP A 664 48.19 -25.04 -47.01
N LYS A 665 46.99 -24.44 -46.87
CA LYS A 665 46.83 -22.99 -46.61
C LYS A 665 46.05 -22.70 -45.32
N LEU A 666 45.19 -23.63 -44.82
CA LEU A 666 44.33 -23.43 -43.69
C LEU A 666 44.37 -24.62 -42.74
N LYS A 667 44.22 -24.37 -41.43
CA LYS A 667 44.05 -25.35 -40.35
C LYS A 667 42.77 -25.10 -39.59
N GLU A 668 42.17 -26.14 -39.05
CA GLU A 668 41.06 -25.98 -38.12
C GLU A 668 41.50 -25.14 -36.91
N GLY A 669 40.71 -24.13 -36.56
CA GLY A 669 41.04 -23.21 -35.50
C GLY A 669 41.70 -21.91 -35.95
N ASP A 670 42.20 -21.82 -37.20
CA ASP A 670 42.77 -20.55 -37.74
C ASP A 670 41.73 -19.45 -37.75
N VAL A 671 42.16 -18.23 -37.41
CA VAL A 671 41.34 -17.01 -37.54
C VAL A 671 41.75 -16.34 -38.82
N ILE A 672 40.76 -16.19 -39.71
CA ILE A 672 40.99 -15.64 -41.04
C ILE A 672 39.99 -14.52 -41.37
N ARG A 673 40.41 -13.57 -42.18
CA ARG A 673 39.52 -12.52 -42.70
C ARG A 673 38.85 -13.01 -43.99
N VAL A 674 37.51 -12.92 -44.03
CA VAL A 674 36.72 -13.40 -45.15
C VAL A 674 35.64 -12.38 -45.53
N LYS A 675 35.44 -12.19 -46.82
CA LYS A 675 34.37 -11.31 -47.35
C LYS A 675 33.17 -12.17 -47.74
N VAL A 676 31.99 -11.73 -47.40
CA VAL A 676 30.75 -12.41 -47.80
C VAL A 676 30.47 -12.08 -49.27
N LEU A 677 30.44 -13.09 -50.11
CA LEU A 677 30.13 -12.94 -51.55
C LEU A 677 28.63 -13.00 -51.81
N GLU A 678 27.94 -13.92 -51.16
CA GLU A 678 26.53 -14.22 -51.37
C GLU A 678 25.91 -14.93 -50.15
N VAL A 679 24.65 -14.63 -49.88
CA VAL A 679 23.81 -15.44 -49.00
C VAL A 679 22.66 -15.94 -49.87
N ASP A 680 22.55 -17.27 -50.05
CA ASP A 680 21.50 -17.84 -50.89
C ASP A 680 20.13 -17.89 -50.18
N ARG A 681 19.08 -18.25 -50.94
CA ARG A 681 17.71 -18.35 -50.41
C ARG A 681 17.52 -19.44 -49.33
N GLN A 682 18.51 -20.32 -49.17
CA GLN A 682 18.51 -21.35 -48.14
C GLN A 682 19.38 -20.94 -46.93
N GLY A 683 19.89 -19.72 -46.89
CA GLY A 683 20.73 -19.17 -45.83
C GLY A 683 22.19 -19.67 -45.88
N ARG A 684 22.65 -20.28 -46.98
CA ARG A 684 24.05 -20.72 -47.13
C ARG A 684 24.89 -19.51 -47.51
N ILE A 685 26.00 -19.30 -46.79
CA ILE A 685 26.90 -18.19 -46.93
C ILE A 685 28.13 -18.58 -47.74
N ARG A 686 28.42 -17.88 -48.81
CA ARG A 686 29.64 -18.01 -49.57
C ARG A 686 30.65 -16.94 -49.18
N LEU A 687 31.88 -17.36 -48.92
CA LEU A 687 32.95 -16.52 -48.44
C LEU A 687 34.14 -16.52 -49.37
N SER A 688 34.91 -15.42 -49.39
CA SER A 688 36.17 -15.31 -50.10
C SER A 688 37.25 -14.70 -49.22
N MET A 689 38.47 -15.25 -49.28
CA MET A 689 39.67 -14.66 -48.71
C MET A 689 40.40 -13.75 -49.73
N ARG A 690 40.03 -13.82 -51.01
CA ARG A 690 40.73 -13.15 -52.11
C ARG A 690 40.38 -11.64 -52.19
N ASP A 691 39.18 -11.28 -51.78
CA ASP A 691 38.63 -9.91 -51.94
C ASP A 691 38.62 -9.13 -50.61
N VAL A 692 39.46 -9.50 -49.68
CA VAL A 692 39.47 -8.96 -48.32
C VAL A 692 40.14 -7.59 -48.22
N ASP A 693 41.08 -7.30 -49.14
CA ASP A 693 41.85 -6.02 -49.17
C ASP A 693 41.30 -4.98 -50.13
N ALA A 694 40.13 -5.24 -50.72
CA ALA A 694 39.48 -4.33 -51.73
C ALA A 694 38.35 -3.49 -51.13
N ALA A 695 38.43 -3.11 -49.84
CA ALA A 695 37.47 -2.23 -49.20
C ALA A 695 38.12 -1.03 -48.55
#